data_236345a7d336a5007aa598542cf9ca6a
#
_entry.id   236345a7d336a5007aa598542cf9ca6a
#
_cell.length_a   1.000
_cell.length_b   1.000
_cell.length_c   1.000
_cell.angle_alpha   90.00
_cell.angle_beta   90.00
_cell.angle_gamma   90.00
#
_symmetry.space_group_name_H-M   'P 1'
#
loop_
_entity.id
_entity.type
_entity.pdbx_description
1 polymer ?
#
loop_
_entity_poly.entity_id
_entity_poly.type
_entity_poly.pdbx_seq_one_letter_code
_entity_poly.pdbx_strand_id
1 'polypeptide(L)'
;MIYSNKREFDKDFVWLSHECLLEQLKNSEPSRYDKEIFLKKIEAQDETIEDSFVLEFYDEYLAKHTLQESSWQKSISKTQLPAMVISQNIGIKIIIEHLSDKKYKTISRDGVESIESFSKGSLYRPLREKRKEIKTQSAKEMFKKIALKQKRFLVYAIIASLSINILSLGSSFYTMQVYDRVIPTNGISTLISLTIGVFIAIFLEMLLKLSRSSIIDQASKNMDVEYSHNIFERFLNIRADNLPKSIGNISGQLQSYSSIRTFITTASVYLFIDFPFLFLFFGVIVLIGGFKIGLVILAFLALSLFLGVMFKGKITKLTKESSMASHKKLGLLVESIESAQKIKVSGAKWSLLSKWNALSENAVDDEIRIKHYTDISSYLATFSQQISYVAIVATGAYLITTSADITMGSLIAITILSNKVFAPIAQLPNLFVQWGRAKISLEDLNNLYKLAQDNQGVERPITHKLHSHEIRAEGVSFEYYENNSILNIDKLIIKEGEKVAIVGEIGSGKSTLLKLLSGLYKPKSGRVFLDNLDVNHISRDILSSEIGYLSQENKLFSGTLRDNLSFAIVGITDETIIEVSKLTGLILLISALPQGLDTIIPEGGESVSGGQKQLIALTRMLIASNNILLLDEPTASMDEKTERHLIQVLKHTIKEKQTMVIVTHKPALLSLVDRIIVLTSHTIAMDDTKENVLQALQQNALKQQKVTQ
;
A
#
# COMPACT_ATOMS: atom_id res chain seq x y z
N MET A 1 34.54 9.23 -11.46
CA MET A 1 33.98 8.97 -12.82
C MET A 1 33.53 7.53 -12.91
N ILE A 2 32.28 7.30 -13.36
CA ILE A 2 31.71 5.96 -13.57
C ILE A 2 32.37 5.29 -14.74
N TYR A 3 32.58 6.01 -15.82
CA TYR A 3 33.28 5.55 -17.04
C TYR A 3 34.49 6.38 -17.34
N SER A 4 35.57 5.71 -17.76
CA SER A 4 36.81 6.36 -18.17
C SER A 4 36.72 7.01 -19.55
N ASN A 5 35.84 6.49 -20.41
CA ASN A 5 35.64 7.01 -21.77
C ASN A 5 34.27 6.59 -22.34
N LYS A 6 33.80 7.30 -23.37
CA LYS A 6 32.56 7.08 -24.10
C LYS A 6 32.41 5.64 -24.66
N ARG A 7 33.52 5.04 -25.11
CA ARG A 7 33.51 3.72 -25.72
C ARG A 7 33.16 2.59 -24.76
N GLU A 8 33.53 2.71 -23.49
CA GLU A 8 33.18 1.73 -22.45
C GLU A 8 31.67 1.87 -22.08
N PHE A 9 31.16 3.08 -21.98
CA PHE A 9 29.75 3.34 -21.75
C PHE A 9 28.87 2.79 -22.88
N ASP A 10 29.26 3.01 -24.15
CA ASP A 10 28.54 2.49 -25.32
C ASP A 10 28.48 0.96 -25.31
N LYS A 11 29.59 0.29 -25.00
CA LYS A 11 29.63 -1.18 -24.89
C LYS A 11 28.72 -1.73 -23.80
N ASP A 12 28.69 -1.09 -22.64
CA ASP A 12 27.84 -1.49 -21.53
C ASP A 12 26.35 -1.26 -21.86
N PHE A 13 26.03 -0.15 -22.55
CA PHE A 13 24.67 0.10 -23.01
C PHE A 13 24.23 -0.91 -24.07
N VAL A 14 25.07 -1.22 -25.05
CA VAL A 14 24.81 -2.25 -26.07
C VAL A 14 24.51 -3.60 -25.42
N TRP A 15 25.30 -4.00 -24.42
CA TRP A 15 25.07 -5.22 -23.65
C TRP A 15 23.74 -5.19 -22.89
N LEU A 16 23.46 -4.12 -22.12
CA LEU A 16 22.23 -3.97 -21.35
C LEU A 16 20.99 -3.96 -22.25
N SER A 17 21.11 -3.36 -23.43
CA SER A 17 20.04 -3.26 -24.43
C SER A 17 19.83 -4.53 -25.27
N HIS A 18 20.68 -5.55 -25.08
CA HIS A 18 20.48 -6.82 -25.76
C HIS A 18 19.15 -7.45 -25.33
N GLU A 19 18.28 -7.77 -26.32
CA GLU A 19 16.87 -8.15 -26.11
C GLU A 19 16.66 -9.25 -25.07
N CYS A 20 17.63 -10.13 -24.87
CA CYS A 20 17.54 -11.25 -23.95
C CYS A 20 17.71 -10.92 -22.48
N LEU A 21 18.46 -9.87 -22.08
CA LEU A 21 18.87 -9.75 -20.68
C LEU A 21 17.81 -9.11 -19.78
N LEU A 22 17.28 -7.95 -20.17
CA LEU A 22 16.21 -7.30 -19.40
C LEU A 22 14.90 -8.10 -19.43
N GLU A 23 14.69 -8.89 -20.49
CA GLU A 23 13.51 -9.71 -20.69
C GLU A 23 13.55 -11.02 -19.90
N GLN A 24 14.71 -11.67 -19.84
CA GLN A 24 14.93 -12.80 -18.93
C GLN A 24 14.73 -12.40 -17.47
N LEU A 25 15.13 -11.18 -17.11
CA LEU A 25 14.94 -10.64 -15.76
C LEU A 25 13.48 -10.26 -15.45
N LYS A 26 12.68 -9.96 -16.48
CA LYS A 26 11.28 -9.51 -16.32
C LYS A 26 10.25 -10.63 -16.42
N ASN A 27 10.57 -11.79 -17.00
CA ASN A 27 9.60 -12.79 -17.42
C ASN A 27 8.48 -12.21 -18.34
N SER A 28 8.77 -11.18 -19.14
CA SER A 28 7.82 -10.45 -19.98
C SER A 28 8.21 -10.52 -21.46
N GLU A 29 7.22 -10.31 -22.35
CA GLU A 29 7.47 -10.25 -23.80
C GLU A 29 8.31 -9.02 -24.19
N PRO A 30 9.18 -9.14 -25.26
CA PRO A 30 10.05 -8.08 -25.72
C PRO A 30 9.29 -6.79 -26.06
N SER A 31 9.67 -5.67 -25.44
CA SER A 31 9.22 -4.38 -25.95
C SER A 31 10.20 -3.93 -27.03
N ARG A 32 9.74 -3.89 -28.29
CA ARG A 32 10.48 -3.29 -29.42
C ARG A 32 10.69 -1.80 -29.17
N TYR A 33 11.67 -1.45 -28.36
CA TYR A 33 12.00 -0.05 -28.15
C TYR A 33 13.21 0.34 -29.00
N ASP A 34 13.16 1.56 -29.55
CA ASP A 34 14.09 2.10 -30.53
C ASP A 34 15.46 2.33 -29.88
N LYS A 35 16.28 1.27 -29.81
CA LYS A 35 17.69 1.28 -29.38
C LYS A 35 18.49 2.40 -30.07
N GLU A 36 18.15 2.68 -31.33
CA GLU A 36 18.82 3.70 -32.14
C GLU A 36 18.68 5.12 -31.57
N ILE A 37 17.57 5.44 -30.90
CA ILE A 37 17.38 6.77 -30.28
C ILE A 37 18.39 6.98 -29.16
N PHE A 38 18.62 5.96 -28.35
CA PHE A 38 19.57 6.02 -27.25
C PHE A 38 21.03 6.01 -27.72
N LEU A 39 21.34 5.24 -28.75
CA LEU A 39 22.67 5.27 -29.39
C LEU A 39 23.02 6.65 -29.93
N LYS A 40 22.07 7.33 -30.60
CA LYS A 40 22.25 8.72 -31.04
C LYS A 40 22.48 9.70 -29.89
N LYS A 41 21.86 9.50 -28.74
CA LYS A 41 22.12 10.32 -27.53
C LYS A 41 23.56 10.15 -27.02
N ILE A 42 24.09 8.93 -27.07
CA ILE A 42 25.50 8.65 -26.72
C ILE A 42 26.43 9.25 -27.76
N GLU A 43 26.12 9.10 -29.05
CA GLU A 43 26.90 9.67 -30.14
C GLU A 43 27.05 11.19 -30.04
N ALA A 44 26.03 11.89 -29.54
CA ALA A 44 26.00 13.34 -29.37
C ALA A 44 26.85 13.84 -28.17
N GLN A 45 27.41 12.96 -27.33
CA GLN A 45 28.23 13.35 -26.18
C GLN A 45 29.71 13.42 -26.57
N ASP A 46 30.49 14.21 -25.82
CA ASP A 46 31.93 14.32 -25.94
C ASP A 46 32.66 13.02 -25.51
N GLU A 47 33.97 12.92 -25.71
CA GLU A 47 34.74 11.72 -25.31
C GLU A 47 34.73 11.47 -23.79
N THR A 48 34.56 12.53 -22.99
CA THR A 48 34.41 12.45 -21.53
C THR A 48 32.94 12.57 -21.16
N ILE A 49 32.39 11.56 -20.48
CA ILE A 49 30.98 11.52 -20.07
C ILE A 49 30.85 11.84 -18.58
N GLU A 50 30.00 12.81 -18.24
CA GLU A 50 29.70 13.14 -16.86
C GLU A 50 28.86 12.06 -16.16
N ASP A 51 29.15 11.79 -14.88
CA ASP A 51 28.42 10.81 -14.08
C ASP A 51 26.91 11.13 -13.98
N SER A 52 26.54 12.41 -13.98
CA SER A 52 25.15 12.91 -14.01
C SER A 52 24.42 12.44 -15.27
N PHE A 53 25.04 12.57 -16.43
CA PHE A 53 24.48 12.10 -17.70
C PHE A 53 24.26 10.58 -17.71
N VAL A 54 25.21 9.81 -17.18
CA VAL A 54 25.11 8.34 -17.12
C VAL A 54 23.88 7.93 -16.30
N LEU A 55 23.68 8.54 -15.13
CA LEU A 55 22.56 8.23 -14.27
C LEU A 55 21.22 8.60 -14.91
N GLU A 56 21.11 9.81 -15.47
CA GLU A 56 19.88 10.28 -16.14
C GLU A 56 19.57 9.43 -17.39
N PHE A 57 20.57 9.05 -18.15
CA PHE A 57 20.43 8.20 -19.33
C PHE A 57 19.85 6.82 -18.98
N TYR A 58 20.39 6.16 -17.94
CA TYR A 58 19.86 4.87 -17.52
C TYR A 58 18.51 4.98 -16.85
N ASP A 59 18.22 6.08 -16.16
CA ASP A 59 16.90 6.34 -15.61
C ASP A 59 15.85 6.43 -16.71
N GLU A 60 16.13 7.18 -17.75
CA GLU A 60 15.24 7.31 -18.91
C GLU A 60 15.06 5.99 -19.66
N TYR A 61 16.18 5.27 -19.89
CA TYR A 61 16.14 3.98 -20.58
C TYR A 61 15.33 2.93 -19.81
N LEU A 62 15.59 2.80 -18.51
CA LEU A 62 14.91 1.83 -17.67
C LEU A 62 13.42 2.19 -17.43
N ALA A 63 13.08 3.48 -17.33
CA ALA A 63 11.70 3.94 -17.23
C ALA A 63 10.87 3.53 -18.45
N LYS A 64 11.46 3.61 -19.65
CA LYS A 64 10.81 3.20 -20.90
C LYS A 64 10.60 1.68 -21.01
N HIS A 65 11.41 0.89 -20.32
CA HIS A 65 11.24 -0.58 -20.24
C HIS A 65 10.21 -1.03 -19.18
N THR A 66 9.30 -0.16 -18.75
CA THR A 66 8.27 -0.48 -17.73
C THR A 66 8.85 -0.97 -16.39
N LEU A 67 10.10 -0.64 -16.11
CA LEU A 67 10.70 -0.91 -14.80
C LEU A 67 10.20 0.10 -13.78
N GLN A 68 10.10 -0.34 -12.54
CA GLN A 68 9.66 0.50 -11.44
C GLN A 68 10.56 1.74 -11.34
N GLU A 69 9.98 2.92 -11.23
CA GLU A 69 10.72 4.14 -10.91
C GLU A 69 11.32 3.96 -9.51
N SER A 70 12.54 3.46 -9.47
CA SER A 70 13.31 3.33 -8.25
C SER A 70 14.49 4.29 -8.37
N SER A 71 14.68 5.09 -7.34
CA SER A 71 15.87 5.93 -7.24
C SER A 71 17.14 5.09 -7.07
N TRP A 72 18.26 5.65 -7.47
CA TRP A 72 19.57 5.10 -7.16
C TRP A 72 19.80 5.09 -5.65
N GLN A 73 20.15 3.94 -5.10
CA GLN A 73 20.32 3.71 -3.67
C GLN A 73 21.77 3.32 -3.37
N LYS A 74 22.27 3.67 -2.20
CA LYS A 74 23.65 3.30 -1.76
C LYS A 74 23.73 1.90 -1.14
N SER A 75 22.62 1.26 -0.91
CA SER A 75 22.53 -0.13 -0.42
C SER A 75 21.33 -0.83 -1.03
N ILE A 76 21.40 -2.15 -1.13
CA ILE A 76 20.32 -2.97 -1.67
C ILE A 76 19.99 -4.13 -0.73
N SER A 77 18.70 -4.41 -0.56
CA SER A 77 18.21 -5.56 0.20
C SER A 77 17.93 -6.77 -0.71
N LYS A 78 17.91 -7.98 -0.13
CA LYS A 78 17.54 -9.21 -0.86
C LYS A 78 16.19 -9.10 -1.58
N THR A 79 15.26 -8.36 -1.01
CA THR A 79 13.90 -8.20 -1.55
C THR A 79 13.85 -7.26 -2.77
N GLN A 80 14.92 -6.53 -3.05
CA GLN A 80 15.01 -5.58 -4.16
C GLN A 80 15.73 -6.15 -5.40
N LEU A 81 16.17 -7.39 -5.36
CA LEU A 81 16.83 -8.06 -6.49
C LEU A 81 15.81 -8.59 -7.52
N PRO A 82 16.18 -8.68 -8.80
CA PRO A 82 17.48 -8.28 -9.39
C PRO A 82 17.67 -6.76 -9.41
N ALA A 83 18.93 -6.32 -9.43
CA ALA A 83 19.25 -4.89 -9.42
C ALA A 83 20.48 -4.58 -10.29
N MET A 84 20.46 -3.40 -10.90
CA MET A 84 21.62 -2.84 -11.55
C MET A 84 22.52 -2.15 -10.53
N VAL A 85 23.81 -2.38 -10.60
CA VAL A 85 24.82 -1.66 -9.83
C VAL A 85 25.73 -0.89 -10.77
N ILE A 86 26.01 0.36 -10.42
CA ILE A 86 27.01 1.20 -11.08
C ILE A 86 28.11 1.49 -10.06
N SER A 87 29.33 1.19 -10.40
CA SER A 87 30.49 1.43 -9.55
C SER A 87 31.60 2.14 -10.33
N GLN A 88 32.34 2.98 -9.61
CA GLN A 88 33.51 3.73 -10.23
C GLN A 88 34.50 2.76 -10.85
N ASN A 89 34.91 3.04 -12.07
CA ASN A 89 35.88 2.28 -12.87
C ASN A 89 35.49 0.82 -13.23
N ILE A 90 34.29 0.38 -12.88
CA ILE A 90 33.77 -0.99 -13.13
C ILE A 90 32.64 -0.98 -14.16
N GLY A 91 31.98 0.19 -14.34
CA GLY A 91 30.82 0.31 -15.20
C GLY A 91 29.56 -0.29 -14.57
N ILE A 92 28.75 -0.96 -15.40
CA ILE A 92 27.47 -1.56 -14.98
C ILE A 92 27.61 -3.06 -14.77
N LYS A 93 26.98 -3.57 -13.71
CA LYS A 93 26.73 -5.00 -13.50
C LYS A 93 25.32 -5.24 -13.01
N ILE A 94 24.82 -6.45 -13.21
CA ILE A 94 23.50 -6.85 -12.70
C ILE A 94 23.70 -7.82 -11.55
N ILE A 95 23.13 -7.47 -10.40
CA ILE A 95 23.10 -8.33 -9.21
C ILE A 95 21.86 -9.23 -9.30
N ILE A 96 22.07 -10.53 -9.25
CA ILE A 96 21.00 -11.54 -9.27
C ILE A 96 20.69 -11.99 -7.85
N GLU A 97 21.71 -12.22 -7.02
CA GLU A 97 21.58 -12.82 -5.71
C GLU A 97 22.49 -12.15 -4.67
N HIS A 98 21.99 -12.04 -3.44
CA HIS A 98 22.75 -11.56 -2.29
C HIS A 98 23.14 -12.76 -1.43
N LEU A 99 24.43 -13.08 -1.39
CA LEU A 99 24.93 -14.29 -0.75
C LEU A 99 25.22 -14.12 0.76
N SER A 100 25.94 -13.05 1.15
CA SER A 100 26.30 -12.76 2.55
C SER A 100 26.72 -11.31 2.67
N ASP A 101 27.09 -10.83 3.86
CA ASP A 101 27.51 -9.45 4.09
C ASP A 101 28.40 -8.89 3.00
N LYS A 102 27.79 -8.02 2.16
CA LYS A 102 28.41 -7.32 1.02
C LYS A 102 28.95 -8.20 -0.13
N LYS A 103 28.59 -9.49 -0.19
CA LYS A 103 28.92 -10.34 -1.35
C LYS A 103 27.68 -10.58 -2.20
N TYR A 104 27.80 -10.30 -3.47
CA TYR A 104 26.71 -10.38 -4.44
C TYR A 104 27.11 -11.26 -5.62
N LYS A 105 26.18 -12.09 -6.10
CA LYS A 105 26.32 -12.80 -7.36
C LYS A 105 25.90 -11.85 -8.49
N THR A 106 26.82 -11.56 -9.39
CA THR A 106 26.65 -10.57 -10.45
C THR A 106 26.85 -11.16 -11.83
N ILE A 107 26.20 -10.58 -12.83
CA ILE A 107 26.48 -10.82 -14.25
C ILE A 107 27.09 -9.55 -14.82
N SER A 108 28.25 -9.72 -15.51
CA SER A 108 28.93 -8.68 -16.26
C SER A 108 28.65 -8.79 -17.76
N ARG A 109 29.15 -7.80 -18.52
CA ARG A 109 29.06 -7.75 -19.99
C ARG A 109 29.58 -9.02 -20.68
N ASP A 110 30.55 -9.70 -20.09
CA ASP A 110 31.14 -10.92 -20.65
C ASP A 110 30.28 -12.18 -20.41
N GLY A 111 29.10 -12.03 -19.82
CA GLY A 111 28.20 -13.13 -19.49
C GLY A 111 28.70 -14.02 -18.35
N VAL A 112 29.79 -13.65 -17.71
CA VAL A 112 30.37 -14.44 -16.62
C VAL A 112 29.71 -14.09 -15.31
N GLU A 113 29.20 -15.11 -14.63
CA GLU A 113 28.73 -14.98 -13.25
C GLU A 113 29.92 -14.88 -12.29
N SER A 114 30.01 -13.81 -11.53
CA SER A 114 31.07 -13.59 -10.55
C SER A 114 30.51 -13.26 -9.17
N ILE A 115 31.29 -13.58 -8.13
CA ILE A 115 30.92 -13.19 -6.75
C ILE A 115 31.79 -11.99 -6.38
N GLU A 116 31.14 -10.85 -6.19
CA GLU A 116 31.86 -9.59 -5.96
C GLU A 116 31.32 -8.84 -4.74
N SER A 117 32.16 -7.95 -4.22
CA SER A 117 31.81 -6.94 -3.23
C SER A 117 32.05 -5.55 -3.80
N PHE A 118 31.11 -4.65 -3.62
CA PHE A 118 31.20 -3.30 -4.15
C PHE A 118 31.71 -2.29 -3.11
N SER A 119 32.46 -1.31 -3.57
CA SER A 119 33.05 -0.25 -2.74
C SER A 119 31.99 0.71 -2.16
N LYS A 120 32.37 1.43 -1.10
CA LYS A 120 31.58 2.58 -0.63
C LYS A 120 31.53 3.63 -1.76
N GLY A 121 30.36 3.89 -2.30
CA GLY A 121 30.15 4.82 -3.42
C GLY A 121 29.45 4.19 -4.62
N SER A 122 29.29 2.87 -4.65
CA SER A 122 28.48 2.20 -5.66
C SER A 122 27.01 2.54 -5.49
N LEU A 123 26.32 2.76 -6.62
CA LEU A 123 24.89 3.04 -6.65
C LEU A 123 24.13 1.82 -7.19
N TYR A 124 23.00 1.52 -6.58
CA TYR A 124 22.18 0.35 -6.87
C TYR A 124 20.79 0.79 -7.31
N ARG A 125 20.26 0.19 -8.36
CA ARG A 125 18.88 0.43 -8.81
C ARG A 125 18.14 -0.89 -8.99
N PRO A 126 17.06 -1.14 -8.26
CA PRO A 126 16.23 -2.33 -8.45
C PRO A 126 15.66 -2.39 -9.87
N LEU A 127 15.72 -3.58 -10.49
CA LEU A 127 15.20 -3.86 -11.84
C LEU A 127 13.88 -4.63 -11.72
N ARG A 128 12.87 -4.02 -11.14
CA ARG A 128 11.54 -4.62 -11.02
C ARG A 128 10.59 -4.02 -12.03
N GLU A 129 9.73 -4.85 -12.60
CA GLU A 129 8.66 -4.39 -13.47
C GLU A 129 7.75 -3.42 -12.72
N LYS A 130 7.47 -2.27 -13.32
CA LYS A 130 6.49 -1.31 -12.79
C LYS A 130 5.13 -2.01 -12.74
N ARG A 131 4.60 -2.22 -11.56
CA ARG A 131 3.26 -2.77 -11.43
C ARG A 131 2.27 -1.73 -11.96
N LYS A 132 1.53 -2.10 -13.00
CA LYS A 132 0.50 -1.22 -13.55
C LYS A 132 -0.61 -1.04 -12.51
N GLU A 133 -0.87 0.21 -12.16
CA GLU A 133 -2.06 0.54 -11.37
C GLU A 133 -3.31 -0.03 -12.05
N ILE A 134 -4.10 -0.76 -11.29
CA ILE A 134 -5.39 -1.23 -11.78
C ILE A 134 -6.39 -0.08 -11.59
N LYS A 135 -6.44 0.85 -12.55
CA LYS A 135 -7.41 1.95 -12.54
C LYS A 135 -8.82 1.39 -12.45
N THR A 136 -9.43 1.51 -11.28
CA THR A 136 -10.80 1.08 -10.99
C THR A 136 -11.52 2.15 -10.20
N GLN A 137 -12.84 2.24 -10.41
CA GLN A 137 -13.67 3.21 -9.68
C GLN A 137 -14.07 2.70 -8.28
N SER A 138 -13.91 1.41 -8.01
CA SER A 138 -14.28 0.81 -6.73
C SER A 138 -13.31 -0.28 -6.30
N ALA A 139 -13.16 -0.44 -4.98
CA ALA A 139 -12.39 -1.53 -4.40
C ALA A 139 -12.92 -2.90 -4.85
N LYS A 140 -14.24 -3.07 -4.94
CA LYS A 140 -14.86 -4.32 -5.40
C LYS A 140 -14.40 -4.73 -6.81
N GLU A 141 -14.30 -3.78 -7.73
CA GLU A 141 -13.82 -4.04 -9.09
C GLU A 141 -12.34 -4.43 -9.09
N MET A 142 -11.52 -3.74 -8.30
CA MET A 142 -10.11 -4.04 -8.14
C MET A 142 -9.91 -5.48 -7.62
N PHE A 143 -10.59 -5.84 -6.52
CA PHE A 143 -10.52 -7.19 -5.95
C PHE A 143 -10.94 -8.26 -6.98
N LYS A 144 -12.03 -8.02 -7.72
CA LYS A 144 -12.49 -8.94 -8.78
C LYS A 144 -11.46 -9.10 -9.89
N LYS A 145 -10.86 -8.01 -10.37
CA LYS A 145 -9.84 -8.07 -11.45
C LYS A 145 -8.60 -8.84 -11.01
N ILE A 146 -8.11 -8.61 -9.79
CA ILE A 146 -6.92 -9.32 -9.26
C ILE A 146 -7.23 -10.80 -9.04
N ALA A 147 -8.38 -11.14 -8.46
CA ALA A 147 -8.78 -12.54 -8.28
C ALA A 147 -8.89 -13.29 -9.62
N LEU A 148 -9.46 -12.64 -10.64
CA LEU A 148 -9.56 -13.23 -11.97
C LEU A 148 -8.21 -13.43 -12.68
N LYS A 149 -7.18 -12.64 -12.37
CA LYS A 149 -5.82 -12.90 -12.88
C LYS A 149 -5.28 -14.26 -12.42
N GLN A 150 -5.68 -14.72 -11.23
CA GLN A 150 -5.22 -15.97 -10.63
C GLN A 150 -6.03 -17.20 -11.10
N LYS A 151 -6.85 -17.10 -12.16
CA LYS A 151 -7.71 -18.19 -12.65
C LYS A 151 -6.96 -19.49 -12.95
N ARG A 152 -5.70 -19.41 -13.40
CA ARG A 152 -4.88 -20.61 -13.67
C ARG A 152 -4.66 -21.45 -12.41
N PHE A 153 -4.33 -20.81 -11.28
CA PHE A 153 -4.16 -21.48 -9.98
C PHE A 153 -5.47 -22.10 -9.50
N LEU A 154 -6.61 -21.43 -9.71
CA LEU A 154 -7.93 -21.97 -9.39
C LEU A 154 -8.23 -23.24 -10.21
N VAL A 155 -7.92 -23.25 -11.51
CA VAL A 155 -8.08 -24.42 -12.35
C VAL A 155 -7.22 -25.59 -11.85
N TYR A 156 -5.95 -25.35 -11.53
CA TYR A 156 -5.08 -26.41 -10.98
C TYR A 156 -5.59 -26.93 -9.62
N ALA A 157 -6.08 -26.04 -8.75
CA ALA A 157 -6.69 -26.45 -7.49
C ALA A 157 -7.96 -27.28 -7.69
N ILE A 158 -8.78 -26.97 -8.70
CA ILE A 158 -9.98 -27.77 -9.06
C ILE A 158 -9.57 -29.14 -9.56
N ILE A 159 -8.56 -29.25 -10.45
CA ILE A 159 -8.08 -30.54 -10.98
C ILE A 159 -7.51 -31.39 -9.84
N ALA A 160 -6.66 -30.80 -8.98
CA ALA A 160 -6.13 -31.50 -7.80
C ALA A 160 -7.27 -32.00 -6.90
N SER A 161 -8.30 -31.20 -6.68
CA SER A 161 -9.43 -31.56 -5.83
C SER A 161 -10.31 -32.65 -6.47
N LEU A 162 -10.51 -32.62 -7.80
CA LEU A 162 -11.15 -33.71 -8.52
C LEU A 162 -10.42 -35.02 -8.26
N SER A 163 -9.11 -35.04 -8.42
CA SER A 163 -8.27 -36.23 -8.18
C SER A 163 -8.34 -36.69 -6.71
N ILE A 164 -8.26 -35.77 -5.75
CA ILE A 164 -8.40 -36.05 -4.31
C ILE A 164 -9.76 -36.72 -4.02
N ASN A 165 -10.84 -36.16 -4.52
CA ASN A 165 -12.19 -36.68 -4.25
C ASN A 165 -12.43 -38.04 -4.93
N ILE A 166 -11.88 -38.26 -6.12
CA ILE A 166 -11.93 -39.58 -6.78
C ILE A 166 -11.13 -40.61 -5.96
N LEU A 167 -9.89 -40.31 -5.55
CA LEU A 167 -9.08 -41.19 -4.72
C LEU A 167 -9.76 -41.51 -3.38
N SER A 168 -10.43 -40.52 -2.81
CA SER A 168 -11.14 -40.67 -1.53
C SER A 168 -12.34 -41.62 -1.59
N LEU A 169 -12.91 -41.88 -2.78
CA LEU A 169 -13.91 -42.94 -2.98
C LEU A 169 -13.29 -44.35 -2.76
N GLY A 170 -11.99 -44.50 -3.01
CA GLY A 170 -11.28 -45.77 -2.87
C GLY A 170 -11.46 -46.39 -1.50
N SER A 171 -11.44 -45.60 -0.43
CA SER A 171 -11.64 -46.11 0.96
C SER A 171 -13.06 -46.65 1.18
N SER A 172 -14.07 -46.01 0.58
CA SER A 172 -15.47 -46.48 0.70
C SER A 172 -15.71 -47.73 -0.12
N PHE A 173 -15.21 -47.80 -1.35
CA PHE A 173 -15.28 -49.02 -2.15
C PHE A 173 -14.46 -50.20 -1.62
N TYR A 174 -13.30 -49.90 -1.02
CA TYR A 174 -12.53 -50.91 -0.32
C TYR A 174 -13.33 -51.58 0.79
N THR A 175 -13.93 -50.76 1.66
CA THR A 175 -14.77 -51.28 2.75
C THR A 175 -15.93 -52.09 2.19
N MET A 176 -16.62 -51.62 1.16
CA MET A 176 -17.68 -52.35 0.50
C MET A 176 -17.22 -53.71 -0.01
N GLN A 177 -16.10 -53.80 -0.73
CA GLN A 177 -15.56 -55.05 -1.28
C GLN A 177 -15.10 -56.02 -0.19
N VAL A 178 -14.52 -55.51 0.91
CA VAL A 178 -14.10 -56.35 2.04
C VAL A 178 -15.29 -57.04 2.69
N TYR A 179 -16.39 -56.30 2.94
CA TYR A 179 -17.56 -56.90 3.60
C TYR A 179 -18.40 -57.77 2.68
N ASP A 180 -18.50 -57.41 1.39
CA ASP A 180 -19.37 -58.14 0.48
C ASP A 180 -18.68 -59.33 -0.19
N ARG A 181 -17.35 -59.32 -0.30
CA ARG A 181 -16.62 -60.35 -1.10
C ARG A 181 -15.52 -61.06 -0.28
N VAL A 182 -14.64 -60.27 0.38
CA VAL A 182 -13.47 -60.87 1.04
C VAL A 182 -13.89 -61.69 2.25
N ILE A 183 -14.72 -61.16 3.14
CA ILE A 183 -15.16 -61.84 4.36
C ILE A 183 -15.96 -63.13 4.03
N PRO A 184 -16.99 -63.08 3.15
CA PRO A 184 -17.78 -64.31 2.86
C PRO A 184 -16.99 -65.40 2.17
N THR A 185 -15.95 -65.03 1.38
CA THR A 185 -15.17 -66.04 0.59
C THR A 185 -13.83 -66.40 1.25
N ASN A 186 -13.51 -65.86 2.40
CA ASN A 186 -12.19 -65.96 3.06
C ASN A 186 -11.01 -65.63 2.13
N GLY A 187 -11.21 -64.61 1.24
CA GLY A 187 -10.27 -64.24 0.17
C GLY A 187 -9.07 -63.43 0.63
N ILE A 188 -8.12 -64.00 1.38
CA ILE A 188 -6.97 -63.28 1.96
C ILE A 188 -6.08 -62.64 0.89
N SER A 189 -5.85 -63.27 -0.26
CA SER A 189 -5.06 -62.70 -1.35
C SER A 189 -5.73 -61.44 -1.95
N THR A 190 -7.03 -61.45 -2.08
CA THR A 190 -7.82 -60.28 -2.50
C THR A 190 -7.75 -59.16 -1.46
N LEU A 191 -7.83 -59.50 -0.17
CA LEU A 191 -7.69 -58.53 0.89
C LEU A 191 -6.32 -57.81 0.84
N ILE A 192 -5.24 -58.56 0.70
CA ILE A 192 -3.89 -57.97 0.63
C ILE A 192 -3.79 -57.03 -0.58
N SER A 193 -4.23 -57.46 -1.77
CA SER A 193 -4.18 -56.62 -2.97
C SER A 193 -5.01 -55.35 -2.87
N LEU A 194 -6.24 -55.42 -2.35
CA LEU A 194 -7.10 -54.26 -2.11
C LEU A 194 -6.51 -53.31 -1.05
N THR A 195 -5.94 -53.86 0.03
CA THR A 195 -5.33 -53.08 1.12
C THR A 195 -4.13 -52.27 0.57
N ILE A 196 -3.24 -52.92 -0.18
CA ILE A 196 -2.09 -52.25 -0.80
C ILE A 196 -2.58 -51.13 -1.73
N GLY A 197 -3.60 -51.40 -2.58
CA GLY A 197 -4.15 -50.41 -3.48
C GLY A 197 -4.72 -49.18 -2.76
N VAL A 198 -5.44 -49.39 -1.67
CA VAL A 198 -5.99 -48.30 -0.85
C VAL A 198 -4.91 -47.51 -0.10
N PHE A 199 -3.87 -48.19 0.40
CA PHE A 199 -2.73 -47.47 0.99
C PHE A 199 -2.06 -46.53 -0.02
N ILE A 200 -1.83 -47.03 -1.24
CA ILE A 200 -1.30 -46.17 -2.34
C ILE A 200 -2.23 -44.98 -2.62
N ALA A 201 -3.55 -45.24 -2.71
CA ALA A 201 -4.53 -44.18 -2.96
C ALA A 201 -4.53 -43.12 -1.85
N ILE A 202 -4.48 -43.54 -0.57
CA ILE A 202 -4.42 -42.61 0.59
C ILE A 202 -3.11 -41.80 0.56
N PHE A 203 -1.99 -42.45 0.24
CA PHE A 203 -0.70 -41.75 0.11
C PHE A 203 -0.71 -40.72 -0.99
N LEU A 204 -1.23 -41.04 -2.19
CA LEU A 204 -1.39 -40.13 -3.29
C LEU A 204 -2.37 -38.99 -2.95
N GLU A 205 -3.46 -39.29 -2.26
CA GLU A 205 -4.42 -38.29 -1.76
C GLU A 205 -3.72 -37.27 -0.84
N MET A 206 -2.84 -37.74 0.06
CA MET A 206 -2.05 -36.87 0.94
C MET A 206 -1.12 -35.95 0.12
N LEU A 207 -0.38 -36.49 -0.85
CA LEU A 207 0.51 -35.71 -1.71
C LEU A 207 -0.26 -34.66 -2.51
N LEU A 208 -1.41 -35.01 -3.06
CA LEU A 208 -2.27 -34.08 -3.79
C LEU A 208 -2.85 -32.98 -2.89
N LYS A 209 -3.20 -33.30 -1.62
CA LYS A 209 -3.64 -32.30 -0.63
C LYS A 209 -2.54 -31.28 -0.33
N LEU A 210 -1.31 -31.76 -0.16
CA LEU A 210 -0.14 -30.87 0.06
C LEU A 210 0.12 -29.98 -1.16
N SER A 211 0.10 -30.56 -2.36
CA SER A 211 0.26 -29.83 -3.62
C SER A 211 -0.84 -28.78 -3.80
N ARG A 212 -2.10 -29.14 -3.56
CA ARG A 212 -3.24 -28.22 -3.61
C ARG A 212 -3.08 -27.06 -2.63
N SER A 213 -2.68 -27.34 -1.39
CA SER A 213 -2.43 -26.30 -0.39
C SER A 213 -1.37 -25.31 -0.90
N SER A 214 -0.25 -25.81 -1.40
CA SER A 214 0.84 -24.98 -1.93
C SER A 214 0.39 -24.10 -3.12
N ILE A 215 -0.44 -24.65 -4.03
CA ILE A 215 -1.01 -23.88 -5.15
C ILE A 215 -1.90 -22.74 -4.66
N ILE A 216 -2.76 -23.02 -3.66
CA ILE A 216 -3.65 -22.03 -3.07
C ILE A 216 -2.85 -20.95 -2.32
N ASP A 217 -1.82 -21.35 -1.58
CA ASP A 217 -0.93 -20.43 -0.85
C ASP A 217 -0.18 -19.50 -1.79
N GLN A 218 0.31 -20.03 -2.92
CA GLN A 218 0.97 -19.21 -3.95
C GLN A 218 0.00 -18.22 -4.61
N ALA A 219 -1.22 -18.63 -4.90
CA ALA A 219 -2.26 -17.75 -5.42
C ALA A 219 -2.61 -16.65 -4.42
N SER A 220 -2.76 -17.01 -3.13
CA SER A 220 -3.00 -16.06 -2.03
C SER A 220 -1.88 -15.04 -1.91
N LYS A 221 -0.62 -15.49 -1.94
CA LYS A 221 0.55 -14.61 -1.88
C LYS A 221 0.56 -13.61 -3.03
N ASN A 222 0.31 -14.06 -4.26
CA ASN A 222 0.27 -13.19 -5.43
C ASN A 222 -0.86 -12.15 -5.33
N MET A 223 -2.05 -12.57 -4.88
CA MET A 223 -3.16 -11.65 -4.63
C MET A 223 -2.83 -10.63 -3.55
N ASP A 224 -2.22 -11.07 -2.45
CA ASP A 224 -1.88 -10.24 -1.30
C ASP A 224 -0.94 -9.08 -1.68
N VAL A 225 0.10 -9.41 -2.42
CA VAL A 225 1.07 -8.43 -2.90
C VAL A 225 0.43 -7.42 -3.87
N GLU A 226 -0.46 -7.87 -4.78
CA GLU A 226 -1.17 -6.95 -5.68
C GLU A 226 -2.20 -6.09 -4.94
N TYR A 227 -2.94 -6.66 -3.98
CA TYR A 227 -3.91 -5.89 -3.18
C TYR A 227 -3.21 -4.82 -2.34
N SER A 228 -2.16 -5.21 -1.61
CA SER A 228 -1.37 -4.29 -0.79
C SER A 228 -0.82 -3.13 -1.61
N HIS A 229 -0.23 -3.43 -2.78
CA HIS A 229 0.31 -2.41 -3.68
C HIS A 229 -0.78 -1.43 -4.15
N ASN A 230 -1.88 -1.93 -4.72
CA ASN A 230 -2.93 -1.07 -5.29
C ASN A 230 -3.65 -0.22 -4.22
N ILE A 231 -3.84 -0.78 -3.01
CA ILE A 231 -4.49 -0.05 -1.91
C ILE A 231 -3.55 1.05 -1.39
N PHE A 232 -2.26 0.74 -1.23
CA PHE A 232 -1.28 1.70 -0.76
C PHE A 232 -1.02 2.81 -1.79
N GLU A 233 -0.91 2.47 -3.07
CA GLU A 233 -0.82 3.44 -4.16
C GLU A 233 -2.05 4.34 -4.21
N ARG A 234 -3.25 3.75 -4.06
CA ARG A 234 -4.50 4.52 -3.97
C ARG A 234 -4.49 5.49 -2.80
N PHE A 235 -3.99 5.07 -1.63
CA PHE A 235 -3.86 5.91 -0.45
C PHE A 235 -2.89 7.09 -0.69
N LEU A 236 -1.73 6.83 -1.29
CA LEU A 236 -0.74 7.86 -1.60
C LEU A 236 -1.25 8.91 -2.59
N ASN A 237 -2.15 8.51 -3.49
CA ASN A 237 -2.74 9.39 -4.49
C ASN A 237 -3.99 10.15 -3.97
N ILE A 238 -4.40 9.96 -2.70
CA ILE A 238 -5.50 10.75 -2.13
C ILE A 238 -5.04 12.18 -1.95
N ARG A 239 -5.84 13.12 -2.46
CA ARG A 239 -5.56 14.54 -2.32
C ARG A 239 -5.52 14.98 -0.86
N ALA A 240 -4.56 15.82 -0.50
CA ALA A 240 -4.24 16.14 0.89
C ALA A 240 -5.41 16.75 1.70
N ASP A 241 -6.31 17.51 1.04
CA ASP A 241 -7.51 18.08 1.67
C ASP A 241 -8.61 17.05 2.00
N ASN A 242 -8.55 15.87 1.37
CA ASN A 242 -9.48 14.76 1.58
C ASN A 242 -8.92 13.64 2.46
N LEU A 243 -7.68 13.76 2.95
CA LEU A 243 -7.12 12.78 3.86
C LEU A 243 -7.94 12.71 5.17
N PRO A 244 -8.38 11.52 5.59
CA PRO A 244 -9.08 11.36 6.86
C PRO A 244 -8.20 11.77 8.04
N LYS A 245 -8.79 12.46 9.02
CA LYS A 245 -8.05 13.02 10.17
C LYS A 245 -7.60 11.97 11.20
N SER A 246 -8.20 10.77 11.20
CA SER A 246 -7.90 9.70 12.15
C SER A 246 -6.92 8.69 11.55
N ILE A 247 -5.66 8.74 11.96
CA ILE A 247 -4.60 7.83 11.50
C ILE A 247 -4.93 6.37 11.84
N GLY A 248 -5.41 6.11 13.06
CA GLY A 248 -5.75 4.76 13.50
C GLY A 248 -6.89 4.14 12.69
N ASN A 249 -7.89 4.93 12.29
CA ASN A 249 -8.98 4.45 11.45
C ASN A 249 -8.48 4.09 10.04
N ILE A 250 -7.65 4.94 9.43
CA ILE A 250 -7.06 4.66 8.11
C ILE A 250 -6.19 3.41 8.17
N SER A 251 -5.34 3.29 9.18
CA SER A 251 -4.46 2.11 9.33
C SER A 251 -5.28 0.82 9.43
N GLY A 252 -6.38 0.83 10.19
CA GLY A 252 -7.32 -0.29 10.28
C GLY A 252 -7.98 -0.62 8.94
N GLN A 253 -8.43 0.41 8.22
CA GLN A 253 -9.04 0.24 6.89
C GLN A 253 -8.04 -0.30 5.87
N LEU A 254 -6.81 0.23 5.84
CA LEU A 254 -5.77 -0.23 4.92
C LEU A 254 -5.38 -1.69 5.17
N GLN A 255 -5.36 -2.15 6.44
CA GLN A 255 -5.04 -3.54 6.78
C GLN A 255 -6.20 -4.51 6.57
N SER A 256 -7.43 -4.00 6.49
CA SER A 256 -8.64 -4.83 6.43
C SER A 256 -8.76 -5.68 5.15
N TYR A 257 -7.99 -5.37 4.09
CA TYR A 257 -8.00 -6.14 2.84
C TYR A 257 -7.66 -7.62 3.04
N SER A 258 -6.92 -7.95 4.10
CA SER A 258 -6.58 -9.34 4.44
C SER A 258 -7.83 -10.20 4.67
N SER A 259 -8.89 -9.63 5.25
CA SER A 259 -10.18 -10.30 5.44
C SER A 259 -10.86 -10.61 4.10
N ILE A 260 -10.77 -9.70 3.13
CA ILE A 260 -11.32 -9.90 1.78
C ILE A 260 -10.55 -11.01 1.07
N ARG A 261 -9.19 -10.97 1.12
CA ARG A 261 -8.35 -12.02 0.54
C ARG A 261 -8.69 -13.39 1.12
N THR A 262 -8.71 -13.50 2.47
CA THR A 262 -9.02 -14.76 3.17
C THR A 262 -10.40 -15.27 2.76
N PHE A 263 -11.41 -14.41 2.70
CA PHE A 263 -12.73 -14.81 2.23
C PHE A 263 -12.72 -15.28 0.77
N ILE A 264 -12.07 -14.55 -0.15
CA ILE A 264 -12.00 -14.96 -1.57
C ILE A 264 -11.34 -16.32 -1.70
N THR A 265 -10.22 -16.55 -1.00
CA THR A 265 -9.50 -17.83 -1.04
C THR A 265 -10.35 -18.96 -0.48
N THR A 266 -10.95 -18.78 0.72
CA THR A 266 -11.78 -19.80 1.37
C THR A 266 -13.06 -20.06 0.58
N ALA A 267 -13.75 -18.99 0.13
CA ALA A 267 -14.98 -19.12 -0.65
C ALA A 267 -14.74 -19.78 -2.01
N SER A 268 -13.59 -19.51 -2.64
CA SER A 268 -13.23 -20.16 -3.90
C SER A 268 -13.06 -21.66 -3.73
N VAL A 269 -12.37 -22.11 -2.68
CA VAL A 269 -12.24 -23.53 -2.36
C VAL A 269 -13.61 -24.14 -2.05
N TYR A 270 -14.38 -23.50 -1.20
CA TYR A 270 -15.69 -24.00 -0.81
C TYR A 270 -16.67 -24.11 -1.99
N LEU A 271 -16.85 -23.03 -2.78
CA LEU A 271 -17.84 -22.97 -3.85
C LEU A 271 -17.46 -23.79 -5.10
N PHE A 272 -16.17 -23.82 -5.45
CA PHE A 272 -15.74 -24.50 -6.69
C PHE A 272 -15.21 -25.91 -6.47
N ILE A 273 -14.92 -26.29 -5.23
CA ILE A 273 -14.35 -27.58 -4.88
C ILE A 273 -15.33 -28.39 -4.02
N ASP A 274 -15.56 -27.97 -2.77
CA ASP A 274 -16.29 -28.82 -1.82
C ASP A 274 -17.78 -28.95 -2.17
N PHE A 275 -18.43 -27.85 -2.58
CA PHE A 275 -19.86 -27.85 -2.87
C PHE A 275 -20.25 -28.69 -4.12
N PRO A 276 -19.55 -28.64 -5.26
CA PRO A 276 -19.86 -29.52 -6.40
C PRO A 276 -19.65 -31.02 -6.07
N PHE A 277 -18.66 -31.35 -5.26
CA PHE A 277 -18.39 -32.73 -4.89
C PHE A 277 -19.42 -33.32 -3.93
N LEU A 278 -20.12 -32.49 -3.18
CA LEU A 278 -21.31 -32.94 -2.41
C LEU A 278 -22.31 -33.65 -3.36
N PHE A 279 -22.61 -33.07 -4.52
CA PHE A 279 -23.52 -33.69 -5.50
C PHE A 279 -22.94 -34.96 -6.11
N LEU A 280 -21.63 -35.02 -6.35
CA LEU A 280 -20.97 -36.24 -6.83
C LEU A 280 -21.10 -37.37 -5.82
N PHE A 281 -20.76 -37.13 -4.55
CA PHE A 281 -20.90 -38.14 -3.50
C PHE A 281 -22.35 -38.56 -3.29
N PHE A 282 -23.30 -37.62 -3.33
CA PHE A 282 -24.73 -37.89 -3.27
C PHE A 282 -25.17 -38.81 -4.46
N GLY A 283 -24.72 -38.49 -5.66
CA GLY A 283 -25.00 -39.32 -6.83
C GLY A 283 -24.47 -40.76 -6.72
N VAL A 284 -23.22 -40.92 -6.19
CA VAL A 284 -22.66 -42.25 -5.92
C VAL A 284 -23.49 -43.00 -4.88
N ILE A 285 -23.95 -42.34 -3.84
CA ILE A 285 -24.80 -42.96 -2.81
C ILE A 285 -26.12 -43.46 -3.42
N VAL A 286 -26.77 -42.65 -4.28
CA VAL A 286 -28.01 -43.04 -4.95
C VAL A 286 -27.81 -44.24 -5.90
N LEU A 287 -26.66 -44.30 -6.58
CA LEU A 287 -26.29 -45.43 -7.45
C LEU A 287 -26.09 -46.72 -6.66
N ILE A 288 -25.48 -46.65 -5.46
CA ILE A 288 -25.21 -47.83 -4.61
C ILE A 288 -26.43 -48.25 -3.78
N GLY A 289 -27.12 -47.28 -3.17
CA GLY A 289 -28.16 -47.50 -2.15
C GLY A 289 -29.59 -47.34 -2.67
N GLY A 290 -29.74 -46.95 -3.93
CA GLY A 290 -31.04 -46.70 -4.53
C GLY A 290 -31.71 -45.42 -4.11
N PHE A 291 -32.85 -45.10 -4.71
CA PHE A 291 -33.57 -43.84 -4.53
C PHE A 291 -34.09 -43.64 -3.08
N LYS A 292 -34.49 -44.72 -2.39
CA LYS A 292 -35.06 -44.65 -1.02
C LYS A 292 -34.04 -44.08 -0.02
N ILE A 293 -32.76 -44.57 -0.07
CA ILE A 293 -31.70 -44.04 0.81
C ILE A 293 -31.31 -42.61 0.38
N GLY A 294 -31.28 -42.34 -0.92
CA GLY A 294 -31.06 -41.01 -1.45
C GLY A 294 -32.07 -39.96 -0.90
N LEU A 295 -33.35 -40.35 -0.83
CA LEU A 295 -34.39 -39.46 -0.28
C LEU A 295 -34.18 -39.14 1.23
N VAL A 296 -33.76 -40.14 2.01
CA VAL A 296 -33.41 -39.93 3.44
C VAL A 296 -32.27 -38.93 3.57
N ILE A 297 -31.20 -39.13 2.83
CA ILE A 297 -30.04 -38.22 2.85
C ILE A 297 -30.44 -36.81 2.41
N LEU A 298 -31.23 -36.68 1.35
CA LEU A 298 -31.69 -35.38 0.83
C LEU A 298 -32.51 -34.63 1.87
N ALA A 299 -33.42 -35.33 2.57
CA ALA A 299 -34.24 -34.72 3.61
C ALA A 299 -33.39 -34.15 4.77
N PHE A 300 -32.42 -34.93 5.26
CA PHE A 300 -31.51 -34.46 6.32
C PHE A 300 -30.48 -33.45 5.82
N LEU A 301 -30.06 -33.52 4.56
CA LEU A 301 -29.23 -32.48 3.93
C LEU A 301 -29.96 -31.13 3.90
N ALA A 302 -31.22 -31.12 3.46
CA ALA A 302 -32.05 -29.93 3.46
C ALA A 302 -32.27 -29.38 4.87
N LEU A 303 -32.52 -30.25 5.83
CA LEU A 303 -32.61 -29.87 7.25
C LEU A 303 -31.32 -29.26 7.78
N SER A 304 -30.20 -29.92 7.54
CA SER A 304 -28.87 -29.46 7.96
C SER A 304 -28.52 -28.11 7.33
N LEU A 305 -28.83 -27.91 6.04
CA LEU A 305 -28.64 -26.64 5.34
C LEU A 305 -29.51 -25.55 5.95
N PHE A 306 -30.76 -25.82 6.22
CA PHE A 306 -31.71 -24.89 6.88
C PHE A 306 -31.16 -24.46 8.25
N LEU A 307 -30.77 -25.40 9.10
CA LEU A 307 -30.18 -25.14 10.41
C LEU A 307 -28.88 -24.38 10.33
N GLY A 308 -28.00 -24.71 9.35
CA GLY A 308 -26.73 -24.03 9.11
C GLY A 308 -26.88 -22.58 8.66
N VAL A 309 -27.96 -22.24 7.95
CA VAL A 309 -28.22 -20.88 7.43
C VAL A 309 -29.09 -20.04 8.40
N MET A 310 -29.79 -20.66 9.31
CA MET A 310 -30.78 -20.01 10.19
C MET A 310 -30.21 -18.80 10.96
N PHE A 311 -28.97 -18.90 11.42
CA PHE A 311 -28.28 -17.83 12.18
C PHE A 311 -27.48 -16.85 11.35
N LYS A 312 -27.43 -16.99 10.00
CA LYS A 312 -26.65 -16.13 9.09
C LYS A 312 -26.86 -14.64 9.35
N GLY A 313 -28.13 -14.21 9.50
CA GLY A 313 -28.44 -12.79 9.72
C GLY A 313 -27.87 -12.25 11.02
N LYS A 314 -27.98 -13.01 12.12
CA LYS A 314 -27.45 -12.65 13.44
C LYS A 314 -25.92 -12.63 13.42
N ILE A 315 -25.28 -13.66 12.87
CA ILE A 315 -23.81 -13.77 12.73
C ILE A 315 -23.28 -12.57 11.95
N THR A 316 -23.84 -12.26 10.78
CA THR A 316 -23.37 -11.15 9.94
C THR A 316 -23.54 -9.79 10.64
N LYS A 317 -24.66 -9.57 11.35
CA LYS A 317 -24.90 -8.33 12.10
C LYS A 317 -23.88 -8.16 13.22
N LEU A 318 -23.70 -9.16 14.07
CA LEU A 318 -22.73 -9.13 15.17
C LEU A 318 -21.29 -8.99 14.68
N THR A 319 -20.93 -9.64 13.57
CA THR A 319 -19.62 -9.48 12.96
C THR A 319 -19.37 -8.04 12.53
N LYS A 320 -20.41 -7.34 12.04
CA LYS A 320 -20.31 -5.92 11.71
C LYS A 320 -20.06 -5.05 12.96
N GLU A 321 -20.82 -5.27 14.02
CA GLU A 321 -20.67 -4.54 15.29
C GLU A 321 -19.29 -4.76 15.90
N SER A 322 -18.81 -6.00 15.97
CA SER A 322 -17.47 -6.35 16.47
C SER A 322 -16.34 -5.73 15.65
N SER A 323 -16.44 -5.72 14.32
CA SER A 323 -15.43 -5.09 13.46
C SER A 323 -15.34 -3.57 13.70
N MET A 324 -16.51 -2.90 13.85
CA MET A 324 -16.53 -1.47 14.15
C MET A 324 -15.95 -1.15 15.54
N ALA A 325 -16.21 -1.99 16.54
CA ALA A 325 -15.61 -1.86 17.88
C ALA A 325 -14.08 -2.05 17.82
N SER A 326 -13.61 -3.03 17.07
CA SER A 326 -12.17 -3.28 16.86
C SER A 326 -11.47 -2.11 16.19
N HIS A 327 -12.08 -1.47 15.17
CA HIS A 327 -11.52 -0.28 14.52
C HIS A 327 -11.44 0.91 15.49
N LYS A 328 -12.48 1.15 16.30
CA LYS A 328 -12.45 2.21 17.33
C LYS A 328 -11.36 1.96 18.37
N LYS A 329 -11.19 0.70 18.80
CA LYS A 329 -10.14 0.30 19.74
C LYS A 329 -8.74 0.55 19.17
N LEU A 330 -8.50 0.19 17.89
CA LEU A 330 -7.25 0.47 17.21
C LEU A 330 -7.01 1.99 17.09
N GLY A 331 -8.05 2.76 16.77
CA GLY A 331 -7.98 4.22 16.73
C GLY A 331 -7.53 4.82 18.06
N LEU A 332 -8.14 4.38 19.17
CA LEU A 332 -7.76 4.81 20.52
C LEU A 332 -6.32 4.41 20.88
N LEU A 333 -5.86 3.23 20.44
CA LEU A 333 -4.49 2.78 20.66
C LEU A 333 -3.49 3.71 19.98
N VAL A 334 -3.69 3.98 18.68
CA VAL A 334 -2.80 4.86 17.91
C VAL A 334 -2.79 6.27 18.50
N GLU A 335 -3.94 6.86 18.82
CA GLU A 335 -4.06 8.16 19.47
C GLU A 335 -3.33 8.20 20.83
N SER A 336 -3.43 7.10 21.60
CA SER A 336 -2.76 6.98 22.91
C SER A 336 -1.25 6.88 22.78
N ILE A 337 -0.74 6.20 21.74
CA ILE A 337 0.71 6.11 21.47
C ILE A 337 1.24 7.48 21.05
N GLU A 338 0.60 8.15 20.09
CA GLU A 338 1.00 9.48 19.61
C GLU A 338 0.96 10.53 20.73
N SER A 339 0.01 10.40 21.66
CA SER A 339 -0.19 11.35 22.77
C SER A 339 0.40 10.89 24.10
N ALA A 340 1.27 9.85 24.12
CA ALA A 340 1.72 9.19 25.36
C ALA A 340 2.33 10.17 26.39
N GLN A 341 3.16 11.11 25.96
CA GLN A 341 3.75 12.12 26.83
C GLN A 341 2.68 13.06 27.42
N LYS A 342 1.73 13.52 26.60
CA LYS A 342 0.62 14.38 27.04
C LYS A 342 -0.26 13.68 28.07
N ILE A 343 -0.55 12.39 27.85
CA ILE A 343 -1.33 11.55 28.76
C ILE A 343 -0.66 11.44 30.12
N LYS A 344 0.67 11.24 30.15
CA LYS A 344 1.45 11.16 31.40
C LYS A 344 1.44 12.48 32.16
N VAL A 345 1.65 13.60 31.48
CA VAL A 345 1.69 14.93 32.10
C VAL A 345 0.30 15.36 32.55
N SER A 346 -0.74 15.09 31.82
CA SER A 346 -2.11 15.50 32.16
C SER A 346 -2.81 14.59 33.20
N GLY A 347 -2.19 13.47 33.59
CA GLY A 347 -2.81 12.48 34.47
C GLY A 347 -4.03 11.77 33.91
N ALA A 348 -4.25 11.84 32.58
CA ALA A 348 -5.43 11.31 31.90
C ALA A 348 -5.49 9.77 31.80
N LYS A 349 -4.58 9.06 32.50
CA LYS A 349 -4.45 7.58 32.48
C LYS A 349 -5.81 6.88 32.73
N TRP A 350 -6.52 7.28 33.77
CA TRP A 350 -7.78 6.63 34.17
C TRP A 350 -8.89 6.82 33.14
N SER A 351 -9.00 8.01 32.57
CA SER A 351 -10.02 8.29 31.53
C SER A 351 -9.81 7.43 30.29
N LEU A 352 -8.54 7.31 29.82
CA LEU A 352 -8.22 6.50 28.66
C LEU A 352 -8.32 5.00 28.94
N LEU A 353 -7.91 4.55 30.14
CA LEU A 353 -8.04 3.15 30.55
C LEU A 353 -9.52 2.74 30.64
N SER A 354 -10.39 3.61 31.16
CA SER A 354 -11.82 3.36 31.19
C SER A 354 -12.42 3.23 29.78
N LYS A 355 -12.06 4.14 28.87
CA LYS A 355 -12.49 4.03 27.45
C LYS A 355 -11.97 2.74 26.78
N TRP A 356 -10.70 2.40 27.03
CA TRP A 356 -10.09 1.18 26.51
C TRP A 356 -10.79 -0.08 27.02
N ASN A 357 -11.07 -0.14 28.33
CA ASN A 357 -11.73 -1.27 28.94
C ASN A 357 -13.16 -1.43 28.40
N ALA A 358 -13.93 -0.35 28.29
CA ALA A 358 -15.27 -0.39 27.72
C ALA A 358 -15.28 -0.86 26.25
N LEU A 359 -14.34 -0.37 25.41
CA LEU A 359 -14.23 -0.84 24.04
C LEU A 359 -13.77 -2.30 23.95
N SER A 360 -12.89 -2.74 24.88
CA SER A 360 -12.40 -4.11 24.93
C SER A 360 -13.50 -5.07 25.38
N GLU A 361 -14.27 -4.73 26.40
CA GLU A 361 -15.38 -5.52 26.90
C GLU A 361 -16.46 -5.71 25.81
N ASN A 362 -16.87 -4.63 25.16
CA ASN A 362 -17.82 -4.71 24.05
C ASN A 362 -17.30 -5.59 22.90
N ALA A 363 -16.04 -5.46 22.54
CA ALA A 363 -15.45 -6.26 21.45
C ALA A 363 -15.41 -7.76 21.80
N VAL A 364 -15.06 -8.10 23.06
CA VAL A 364 -15.01 -9.49 23.55
C VAL A 364 -16.41 -10.08 23.65
N ASP A 365 -17.38 -9.33 24.16
CA ASP A 365 -18.78 -9.77 24.25
C ASP A 365 -19.35 -10.07 22.87
N ASP A 366 -19.10 -9.21 21.89
CA ASP A 366 -19.54 -9.45 20.52
C ASP A 366 -18.85 -10.69 19.91
N GLU A 367 -17.55 -10.90 20.16
CA GLU A 367 -16.86 -12.13 19.72
C GLU A 367 -17.42 -13.38 20.35
N ILE A 368 -17.72 -13.36 21.65
CA ILE A 368 -18.37 -14.48 22.37
C ILE A 368 -19.75 -14.77 21.78
N ARG A 369 -20.55 -13.72 21.50
CA ARG A 369 -21.86 -13.89 20.86
C ARG A 369 -21.75 -14.46 19.44
N ILE A 370 -20.81 -13.98 18.64
CA ILE A 370 -20.54 -14.53 17.30
C ILE A 370 -20.19 -16.01 17.40
N LYS A 371 -19.25 -16.35 18.30
CA LYS A 371 -18.84 -17.73 18.54
C LYS A 371 -20.03 -18.59 18.98
N HIS A 372 -20.84 -18.11 19.94
CA HIS A 372 -22.01 -18.83 20.43
C HIS A 372 -23.00 -19.20 19.31
N TYR A 373 -23.37 -18.22 18.44
CA TYR A 373 -24.27 -18.51 17.31
C TYR A 373 -23.61 -19.38 16.25
N THR A 374 -22.31 -19.25 16.04
CA THR A 374 -21.55 -20.09 15.12
C THR A 374 -21.48 -21.53 15.60
N ASP A 375 -21.20 -21.73 16.89
CA ASP A 375 -21.13 -23.05 17.53
C ASP A 375 -22.51 -23.73 17.55
N ILE A 376 -23.58 -23.04 17.96
CA ILE A 376 -24.95 -23.56 17.91
C ILE A 376 -25.31 -24.01 16.49
N SER A 377 -25.05 -23.16 15.49
CA SER A 377 -25.35 -23.48 14.09
C SER A 377 -24.56 -24.72 13.61
N SER A 378 -23.29 -24.81 13.99
CA SER A 378 -22.43 -25.95 13.65
C SER A 378 -22.87 -27.22 14.37
N TYR A 379 -23.22 -27.15 15.67
CA TYR A 379 -23.68 -28.29 16.44
C TYR A 379 -25.04 -28.81 15.94
N LEU A 380 -25.96 -27.93 15.57
CA LEU A 380 -27.23 -28.34 14.98
C LEU A 380 -27.03 -29.03 13.60
N ALA A 381 -26.12 -28.53 12.79
CA ALA A 381 -25.77 -29.20 11.53
C ALA A 381 -25.17 -30.58 11.76
N THR A 382 -24.23 -30.71 12.73
CA THR A 382 -23.61 -31.99 13.11
C THR A 382 -24.63 -32.93 13.74
N PHE A 383 -25.53 -32.44 14.56
CA PHE A 383 -26.63 -33.23 15.13
C PHE A 383 -27.56 -33.79 14.05
N SER A 384 -27.94 -32.97 13.07
CA SER A 384 -28.70 -33.44 11.90
C SER A 384 -27.95 -34.52 11.12
N GLN A 385 -26.63 -34.39 10.96
CA GLN A 385 -25.77 -35.41 10.35
C GLN A 385 -25.79 -36.72 11.13
N GLN A 386 -25.69 -36.69 12.46
CA GLN A 386 -25.70 -37.88 13.33
C GLN A 386 -27.07 -38.59 13.25
N ILE A 387 -28.16 -37.84 13.27
CA ILE A 387 -29.49 -38.45 13.10
C ILE A 387 -29.65 -39.04 11.71
N SER A 388 -29.14 -38.36 10.67
CA SER A 388 -29.11 -38.89 9.30
C SER A 388 -28.36 -40.24 9.24
N TYR A 389 -27.19 -40.34 9.92
CA TYR A 389 -26.46 -41.60 10.00
C TYR A 389 -27.33 -42.75 10.61
N VAL A 390 -28.02 -42.51 11.70
CA VAL A 390 -28.90 -43.50 12.33
C VAL A 390 -30.10 -43.85 11.36
N ALA A 391 -30.66 -42.87 10.71
CA ALA A 391 -31.75 -43.10 9.77
C ALA A 391 -31.29 -43.89 8.52
N ILE A 392 -30.08 -43.62 8.01
CA ILE A 392 -29.49 -44.37 6.90
C ILE A 392 -29.28 -45.82 7.31
N VAL A 393 -28.68 -46.07 8.49
CA VAL A 393 -28.42 -47.41 8.98
C VAL A 393 -29.75 -48.18 9.19
N ALA A 394 -30.76 -47.55 9.83
CA ALA A 394 -32.05 -48.15 10.06
C ALA A 394 -32.79 -48.50 8.74
N THR A 395 -32.86 -47.54 7.83
CA THR A 395 -33.47 -47.74 6.49
C THR A 395 -32.72 -48.78 5.65
N GLY A 396 -31.41 -48.74 5.68
CA GLY A 396 -30.57 -49.69 4.95
C GLY A 396 -30.73 -51.13 5.52
N ALA A 397 -30.70 -51.27 6.84
CA ALA A 397 -30.92 -52.55 7.49
C ALA A 397 -32.35 -53.13 7.14
N TYR A 398 -33.36 -52.27 7.17
CA TYR A 398 -34.69 -52.67 6.74
C TYR A 398 -34.74 -53.14 5.25
N LEU A 399 -34.08 -52.43 4.37
CA LEU A 399 -34.02 -52.79 2.95
C LEU A 399 -33.22 -54.09 2.72
N ILE A 400 -32.11 -54.33 3.45
CA ILE A 400 -31.35 -55.59 3.37
C ILE A 400 -32.23 -56.77 3.79
N THR A 401 -33.05 -56.61 4.81
CA THR A 401 -33.89 -57.72 5.32
C THR A 401 -35.14 -57.97 4.51
N THR A 402 -35.68 -56.95 3.79
CA THR A 402 -36.97 -57.05 3.05
C THR A 402 -36.86 -57.21 1.56
N SER A 403 -35.87 -56.59 0.87
CA SER A 403 -35.82 -56.56 -0.57
C SER A 403 -34.55 -57.16 -1.18
N ALA A 404 -33.49 -57.39 -0.39
CA ALA A 404 -32.18 -57.85 -0.84
C ALA A 404 -31.50 -56.94 -1.91
N ASP A 405 -32.03 -55.72 -2.11
CA ASP A 405 -31.50 -54.77 -3.10
C ASP A 405 -30.16 -54.18 -2.73
N ILE A 406 -29.79 -54.26 -1.44
CA ILE A 406 -28.60 -53.61 -0.86
C ILE A 406 -27.83 -54.62 -0.05
N THR A 407 -26.48 -54.60 -0.15
CA THR A 407 -25.59 -55.44 0.61
C THR A 407 -25.11 -54.80 1.89
N MET A 408 -24.57 -55.57 2.81
CA MET A 408 -23.99 -55.04 4.09
C MET A 408 -22.82 -54.11 3.79
N GLY A 409 -21.93 -54.46 2.86
CA GLY A 409 -20.80 -53.62 2.47
C GLY A 409 -21.23 -52.32 1.79
N SER A 410 -22.29 -52.38 0.96
CA SER A 410 -22.84 -51.16 0.39
C SER A 410 -23.44 -50.23 1.43
N LEU A 411 -24.12 -50.72 2.46
CA LEU A 411 -24.61 -49.93 3.57
C LEU A 411 -23.47 -49.20 4.32
N ILE A 412 -22.38 -49.90 4.60
CA ILE A 412 -21.22 -49.31 5.27
C ILE A 412 -20.56 -48.25 4.37
N ALA A 413 -20.41 -48.54 3.09
CA ALA A 413 -19.88 -47.54 2.13
C ALA A 413 -20.74 -46.28 2.07
N ILE A 414 -22.07 -46.43 2.05
CA ILE A 414 -23.03 -45.29 2.09
C ILE A 414 -22.84 -44.46 3.35
N THR A 415 -22.67 -45.08 4.52
CA THR A 415 -22.49 -44.32 5.77
C THR A 415 -21.15 -43.52 5.77
N ILE A 416 -20.07 -44.09 5.20
CA ILE A 416 -18.80 -43.35 5.02
C ILE A 416 -18.97 -42.18 4.06
N LEU A 417 -19.63 -42.38 2.92
CA LEU A 417 -19.86 -41.34 1.91
C LEU A 417 -20.81 -40.25 2.42
N SER A 418 -21.81 -40.59 3.25
CA SER A 418 -22.73 -39.61 3.81
C SER A 418 -22.01 -38.54 4.65
N ASN A 419 -20.97 -38.92 5.40
CA ASN A 419 -20.15 -37.97 6.15
C ASN A 419 -19.49 -36.93 5.21
N LYS A 420 -19.08 -37.33 4.01
CA LYS A 420 -18.48 -36.40 3.02
C LYS A 420 -19.52 -35.47 2.41
N VAL A 421 -20.78 -35.89 2.29
CA VAL A 421 -21.88 -35.07 1.84
C VAL A 421 -22.23 -33.98 2.84
N PHE A 422 -22.21 -34.27 4.16
CA PHE A 422 -22.57 -33.31 5.20
C PHE A 422 -21.40 -32.38 5.61
N ALA A 423 -20.14 -32.77 5.43
CA ALA A 423 -18.97 -32.03 5.87
C ALA A 423 -18.91 -30.56 5.41
N PRO A 424 -19.25 -30.21 4.15
CA PRO A 424 -19.27 -28.81 3.73
C PRO A 424 -20.31 -27.97 4.50
N ILE A 425 -21.48 -28.53 4.85
CA ILE A 425 -22.56 -27.79 5.51
C ILE A 425 -22.13 -27.36 6.92
N ALA A 426 -21.42 -28.18 7.65
CA ALA A 426 -20.93 -27.85 8.98
C ALA A 426 -19.97 -26.65 8.99
N GLN A 427 -19.34 -26.31 7.87
CA GLN A 427 -18.43 -25.17 7.73
C GLN A 427 -19.12 -23.86 7.35
N LEU A 428 -20.38 -23.89 6.89
CA LEU A 428 -21.14 -22.69 6.48
C LEU A 428 -21.16 -21.56 7.51
N PRO A 429 -21.34 -21.81 8.83
CA PRO A 429 -21.37 -20.73 9.81
C PRO A 429 -20.05 -19.93 9.84
N ASN A 430 -18.91 -20.60 9.76
CA ASN A 430 -17.59 -19.97 9.69
C ASN A 430 -17.42 -19.15 8.40
N LEU A 431 -17.94 -19.63 7.29
CA LEU A 431 -17.95 -18.89 6.03
C LEU A 431 -18.78 -17.60 6.13
N PHE A 432 -19.90 -17.60 6.89
CA PHE A 432 -20.71 -16.40 7.13
C PHE A 432 -19.97 -15.37 7.98
N VAL A 433 -19.17 -15.78 8.95
CA VAL A 433 -18.31 -14.88 9.73
C VAL A 433 -17.27 -14.22 8.81
N GLN A 434 -16.58 -15.02 7.99
CA GLN A 434 -15.60 -14.50 7.04
C GLN A 434 -16.23 -13.57 5.99
N TRP A 435 -17.40 -13.92 5.48
CA TRP A 435 -18.20 -13.07 4.59
C TRP A 435 -18.57 -11.74 5.26
N GLY A 436 -19.01 -11.77 6.51
CA GLY A 436 -19.33 -10.57 7.28
C GLY A 436 -18.13 -9.63 7.38
N ARG A 437 -16.96 -10.15 7.77
CA ARG A 437 -15.71 -9.40 7.85
C ARG A 437 -15.28 -8.83 6.49
N ALA A 438 -15.28 -9.67 5.46
CA ALA A 438 -14.91 -9.25 4.11
C ALA A 438 -15.85 -8.16 3.55
N LYS A 439 -17.16 -8.25 3.84
CA LYS A 439 -18.13 -7.24 3.42
C LYS A 439 -17.85 -5.88 4.04
N ILE A 440 -17.55 -5.83 5.34
CA ILE A 440 -17.24 -4.59 6.06
C ILE A 440 -15.94 -4.00 5.51
N SER A 441 -14.90 -4.82 5.42
CA SER A 441 -13.62 -4.41 4.85
C SER A 441 -13.76 -3.85 3.43
N LEU A 442 -14.65 -4.44 2.62
CA LEU A 442 -14.94 -3.94 1.29
C LEU A 442 -15.71 -2.59 1.32
N GLU A 443 -16.64 -2.40 2.27
CA GLU A 443 -17.34 -1.13 2.48
C GLU A 443 -16.33 -0.04 2.90
N ASP A 444 -15.42 -0.33 3.83
CA ASP A 444 -14.39 0.59 4.31
C ASP A 444 -13.42 1.00 3.20
N LEU A 445 -12.92 0.03 2.42
CA LEU A 445 -12.07 0.31 1.28
C LEU A 445 -12.80 1.04 0.16
N ASN A 446 -14.09 0.75 -0.08
CA ASN A 446 -14.87 1.54 -1.03
C ASN A 446 -15.04 2.99 -0.59
N ASN A 447 -15.14 3.26 0.72
CA ASN A 447 -15.18 4.63 1.22
C ASN A 447 -13.84 5.35 0.97
N LEU A 448 -12.71 4.66 1.14
CA LEU A 448 -11.40 5.19 0.76
C LEU A 448 -11.30 5.46 -0.76
N TYR A 449 -11.87 4.57 -1.59
CA TYR A 449 -11.90 4.75 -3.05
C TYR A 449 -12.78 5.92 -3.52
N LYS A 450 -13.76 6.36 -2.71
CA LYS A 450 -14.59 7.55 -2.99
C LYS A 450 -13.87 8.86 -2.70
N LEU A 451 -12.78 8.84 -1.90
CA LEU A 451 -12.00 10.04 -1.62
C LEU A 451 -11.38 10.59 -2.90
N ALA A 452 -11.41 11.91 -3.03
CA ALA A 452 -10.85 12.58 -4.19
C ALA A 452 -9.34 12.33 -4.28
N GLN A 453 -8.88 12.06 -5.49
CA GLN A 453 -7.46 11.86 -5.80
C GLN A 453 -6.83 13.11 -6.39
N ASP A 454 -5.51 13.14 -6.36
CA ASP A 454 -4.73 14.07 -7.17
C ASP A 454 -5.08 13.89 -8.65
N ASN A 455 -5.17 14.98 -9.39
CA ASN A 455 -5.56 15.02 -10.81
C ASN A 455 -6.87 14.28 -11.15
N GLN A 456 -7.82 14.15 -10.21
CA GLN A 456 -9.09 13.48 -10.46
C GLN A 456 -9.90 14.21 -11.55
N GLY A 457 -10.35 13.46 -12.56
CA GLY A 457 -11.10 13.99 -13.71
C GLY A 457 -10.21 14.46 -14.86
N VAL A 458 -8.90 14.37 -14.74
CA VAL A 458 -7.93 14.70 -15.78
C VAL A 458 -7.45 13.39 -16.43
N GLU A 459 -7.80 13.16 -17.70
CA GLU A 459 -7.42 11.92 -18.39
C GLU A 459 -5.90 11.83 -18.62
N ARG A 460 -5.26 12.97 -18.92
CA ARG A 460 -3.82 13.07 -19.17
C ARG A 460 -3.25 14.28 -18.44
N PRO A 461 -2.75 14.12 -17.21
CA PRO A 461 -2.04 15.20 -16.53
C PRO A 461 -0.83 15.66 -17.33
N ILE A 462 -0.52 16.94 -17.20
CA ILE A 462 0.64 17.55 -17.87
C ILE A 462 1.90 17.05 -17.19
N THR A 463 2.82 16.48 -17.99
CA THR A 463 4.09 15.86 -17.54
C THR A 463 5.34 16.52 -18.12
N HIS A 464 5.20 17.59 -18.93
CA HIS A 464 6.34 18.32 -19.45
C HIS A 464 6.75 19.46 -18.51
N LYS A 465 8.01 19.87 -18.57
CA LYS A 465 8.55 20.99 -17.78
C LYS A 465 7.80 22.28 -18.09
N LEU A 466 7.64 23.12 -17.08
CA LEU A 466 7.02 24.43 -17.17
C LEU A 466 8.00 25.46 -17.76
N HIS A 467 7.48 26.44 -18.46
CA HIS A 467 8.30 27.50 -19.10
C HIS A 467 8.35 28.77 -18.26
N SER A 468 7.30 29.04 -17.49
CA SER A 468 7.19 30.18 -16.60
C SER A 468 6.79 29.73 -15.21
N HIS A 469 7.19 30.47 -14.19
CA HIS A 469 6.91 30.19 -12.79
C HIS A 469 5.99 31.24 -12.16
N GLU A 470 5.17 31.91 -13.00
CA GLU A 470 4.11 32.81 -12.54
C GLU A 470 2.98 31.99 -11.90
N ILE A 471 2.59 32.41 -10.68
CA ILE A 471 1.45 31.84 -9.97
C ILE A 471 0.28 32.83 -10.04
N ARG A 472 -0.91 32.35 -10.43
CA ARG A 472 -2.11 33.15 -10.48
C ARG A 472 -3.29 32.43 -9.82
N ALA A 473 -3.97 33.10 -8.92
CA ALA A 473 -5.20 32.61 -8.29
C ALA A 473 -6.34 33.54 -8.69
N GLU A 474 -7.48 33.01 -9.19
CA GLU A 474 -8.62 33.74 -9.68
C GLU A 474 -9.93 33.20 -9.11
N GLY A 475 -10.67 34.05 -8.38
CA GLY A 475 -11.96 33.73 -7.75
C GLY A 475 -11.88 32.54 -6.77
N VAL A 476 -10.73 32.36 -6.10
CA VAL A 476 -10.45 31.21 -5.27
C VAL A 476 -11.18 31.30 -3.94
N SER A 477 -12.06 30.32 -3.66
CA SER A 477 -12.61 30.10 -2.32
C SER A 477 -12.28 28.72 -1.78
N PHE A 478 -12.16 28.61 -0.44
CA PHE A 478 -11.89 27.34 0.23
C PHE A 478 -12.59 27.23 1.58
N GLU A 479 -13.08 26.02 1.90
CA GLU A 479 -13.76 25.66 3.14
C GLU A 479 -13.26 24.30 3.64
N TYR A 480 -12.97 24.19 4.94
CA TYR A 480 -12.68 22.88 5.57
C TYR A 480 -13.95 22.08 5.92
N TYR A 481 -15.04 22.80 6.16
CA TYR A 481 -16.37 22.27 6.48
C TYR A 481 -17.41 23.08 5.72
N GLU A 482 -18.53 22.46 5.38
CA GLU A 482 -19.63 23.15 4.71
C GLU A 482 -20.05 24.40 5.49
N ASN A 483 -20.18 25.52 4.78
CA ASN A 483 -20.59 26.83 5.30
C ASN A 483 -19.59 27.54 6.24
N ASN A 484 -18.32 27.13 6.28
CA ASN A 484 -17.28 27.85 7.01
C ASN A 484 -16.15 28.26 6.04
N SER A 485 -16.35 29.40 5.36
CA SER A 485 -15.36 29.93 4.42
C SER A 485 -14.11 30.38 5.18
N ILE A 486 -12.96 29.83 4.79
CA ILE A 486 -11.63 30.10 5.39
C ILE A 486 -10.80 31.00 4.48
N LEU A 487 -11.14 31.07 3.19
CA LEU A 487 -10.41 31.90 2.23
C LEU A 487 -11.33 32.30 1.07
N ASN A 488 -11.26 33.58 0.69
CA ASN A 488 -11.90 34.11 -0.48
C ASN A 488 -10.97 35.14 -1.14
N ILE A 489 -10.43 34.81 -2.31
CA ILE A 489 -9.47 35.63 -3.04
C ILE A 489 -9.98 35.86 -4.45
N ASP A 490 -10.30 37.10 -4.76
CA ASP A 490 -10.78 37.48 -6.10
C ASP A 490 -9.68 37.34 -7.15
N LYS A 491 -8.49 37.88 -6.85
CA LYS A 491 -7.34 37.83 -7.75
C LYS A 491 -6.04 37.99 -6.98
N LEU A 492 -5.08 37.12 -7.29
CA LEU A 492 -3.70 37.20 -6.82
C LEU A 492 -2.76 36.79 -7.95
N ILE A 493 -1.75 37.61 -8.24
CA ILE A 493 -0.71 37.31 -9.22
C ILE A 493 0.64 37.45 -8.55
N ILE A 494 1.47 36.44 -8.63
CA ILE A 494 2.87 36.40 -8.16
C ILE A 494 3.72 36.10 -9.39
N LYS A 495 4.52 37.07 -9.82
CA LYS A 495 5.37 36.94 -11.01
C LYS A 495 6.58 36.05 -10.73
N GLU A 496 7.15 35.49 -11.81
CA GLU A 496 8.41 34.74 -11.73
C GLU A 496 9.51 35.61 -11.09
N GLY A 497 10.23 35.04 -10.15
CA GLY A 497 11.32 35.73 -9.44
C GLY A 497 10.86 36.68 -8.33
N GLU A 498 9.58 36.90 -8.12
CA GLU A 498 9.07 37.80 -7.08
C GLU A 498 9.22 37.20 -5.69
N LYS A 499 9.59 38.04 -4.70
CA LYS A 499 9.73 37.66 -3.28
C LYS A 499 8.59 38.32 -2.49
N VAL A 500 7.65 37.52 -2.00
CA VAL A 500 6.41 37.98 -1.39
C VAL A 500 6.27 37.45 0.03
N ALA A 501 5.88 38.31 0.97
CA ALA A 501 5.44 37.86 2.28
C ALA A 501 3.92 37.91 2.40
N ILE A 502 3.35 36.89 3.04
CA ILE A 502 1.94 36.86 3.44
C ILE A 502 1.88 37.02 4.94
N VAL A 503 1.26 38.11 5.40
CA VAL A 503 1.08 38.43 6.82
C VAL A 503 -0.42 38.53 7.15
N GLY A 504 -0.78 38.42 8.42
CA GLY A 504 -2.17 38.52 8.86
C GLY A 504 -2.40 37.83 10.19
N GLU A 505 -3.58 37.96 10.76
CA GLU A 505 -3.94 37.40 12.05
C GLU A 505 -3.90 35.84 12.05
N ILE A 506 -3.84 35.25 13.25
CA ILE A 506 -3.94 33.80 13.40
C ILE A 506 -5.34 33.37 12.91
N GLY A 507 -5.37 32.34 12.07
CA GLY A 507 -6.63 31.84 11.48
C GLY A 507 -7.09 32.57 10.22
N SER A 508 -6.37 33.58 9.71
CA SER A 508 -6.78 34.31 8.47
C SER A 508 -6.65 33.52 7.17
N GLY A 509 -6.15 32.27 7.21
CA GLY A 509 -6.07 31.40 6.03
C GLY A 509 -4.71 31.36 5.32
N LYS A 510 -3.63 31.93 5.89
CA LYS A 510 -2.29 32.00 5.28
C LYS A 510 -1.73 30.65 4.84
N SER A 511 -1.67 29.70 5.74
CA SER A 511 -1.19 28.33 5.43
C SER A 511 -2.11 27.60 4.44
N THR A 512 -3.41 27.90 4.49
CA THR A 512 -4.38 27.38 3.52
C THR A 512 -4.11 27.93 2.12
N LEU A 513 -3.78 29.21 2.02
CA LEU A 513 -3.40 29.83 0.75
C LEU A 513 -2.16 29.16 0.16
N LEU A 514 -1.10 28.94 0.95
CA LEU A 514 0.09 28.24 0.45
C LEU A 514 -0.24 26.83 -0.05
N LYS A 515 -1.10 26.10 0.66
CA LYS A 515 -1.54 24.75 0.23
C LYS A 515 -2.34 24.78 -1.08
N LEU A 516 -3.13 25.82 -1.32
CA LEU A 516 -3.84 26.02 -2.57
C LEU A 516 -2.87 26.38 -3.70
N LEU A 517 -1.93 27.29 -3.47
CA LEU A 517 -0.92 27.69 -4.45
C LEU A 517 0.01 26.53 -4.83
N SER A 518 0.29 25.60 -3.90
CA SER A 518 1.09 24.41 -4.16
C SER A 518 0.32 23.26 -4.84
N GLY A 519 -0.99 23.42 -5.05
CA GLY A 519 -1.85 22.35 -5.57
C GLY A 519 -2.07 21.18 -4.61
N LEU A 520 -1.65 21.28 -3.33
CA LEU A 520 -1.96 20.28 -2.29
C LEU A 520 -3.46 20.23 -2.00
N TYR A 521 -4.11 21.39 -2.06
CA TYR A 521 -5.55 21.55 -1.86
C TYR A 521 -6.21 22.02 -3.15
N LYS A 522 -7.45 21.61 -3.37
CA LYS A 522 -8.25 22.09 -4.49
C LYS A 522 -9.23 23.15 -4.02
N PRO A 523 -9.33 24.33 -4.66
CA PRO A 523 -10.31 25.32 -4.29
C PRO A 523 -11.73 24.80 -4.52
N LYS A 524 -12.70 25.28 -3.71
CA LYS A 524 -14.14 25.02 -3.88
C LYS A 524 -14.69 25.73 -5.11
N SER A 525 -14.28 26.97 -5.30
CA SER A 525 -14.54 27.75 -6.52
C SER A 525 -13.27 28.46 -6.96
N GLY A 526 -13.25 28.91 -8.22
CA GLY A 526 -12.08 29.52 -8.83
C GLY A 526 -11.00 28.54 -9.23
N ARG A 527 -9.83 29.05 -9.59
CA ARG A 527 -8.69 28.24 -10.06
C ARG A 527 -7.36 28.86 -9.64
N VAL A 528 -6.37 28.00 -9.45
CA VAL A 528 -4.96 28.39 -9.31
C VAL A 528 -4.22 27.94 -10.56
N PHE A 529 -3.46 28.83 -11.15
CA PHE A 529 -2.67 28.59 -12.35
C PHE A 529 -1.19 28.69 -12.04
N LEU A 530 -0.42 27.85 -12.69
CA LEU A 530 1.03 27.91 -12.76
C LEU A 530 1.42 27.80 -14.24
N ASP A 531 2.20 28.76 -14.77
CA ASP A 531 2.49 28.87 -16.21
C ASP A 531 1.23 28.86 -17.08
N ASN A 532 0.18 29.60 -16.69
CA ASN A 532 -1.15 29.61 -17.31
C ASN A 532 -1.89 28.24 -17.36
N LEU A 533 -1.37 27.22 -16.71
CA LEU A 533 -1.97 25.90 -16.62
C LEU A 533 -2.65 25.73 -15.25
N ASP A 534 -3.86 25.19 -15.22
CA ASP A 534 -4.51 24.88 -13.95
C ASP A 534 -3.66 23.87 -13.18
N VAL A 535 -3.27 24.21 -11.95
CA VAL A 535 -2.42 23.39 -11.07
C VAL A 535 -2.98 21.97 -10.90
N ASN A 536 -4.32 21.81 -10.90
CA ASN A 536 -4.95 20.50 -10.81
C ASN A 536 -4.77 19.63 -12.08
N HIS A 537 -4.35 20.21 -13.18
CA HIS A 537 -4.07 19.51 -14.43
C HIS A 537 -2.58 19.14 -14.59
N ILE A 538 -1.71 19.69 -13.77
CA ILE A 538 -0.28 19.37 -13.78
C ILE A 538 -0.06 18.11 -12.94
N SER A 539 0.79 17.18 -13.42
CA SER A 539 1.10 15.96 -12.66
C SER A 539 1.79 16.30 -11.33
N ARG A 540 1.55 15.46 -10.31
CA ARG A 540 2.13 15.67 -8.98
C ARG A 540 3.65 15.67 -9.02
N ASP A 541 4.26 14.85 -9.88
CA ASP A 541 5.70 14.76 -10.06
C ASP A 541 6.30 16.07 -10.55
N ILE A 542 5.66 16.72 -11.53
CA ILE A 542 6.09 18.05 -12.01
C ILE A 542 5.90 19.11 -10.92
N LEU A 543 4.74 19.14 -10.26
CA LEU A 543 4.52 20.10 -9.17
C LEU A 543 5.56 19.97 -8.07
N SER A 544 5.93 18.73 -7.67
CA SER A 544 6.92 18.48 -6.63
C SER A 544 8.37 18.84 -7.07
N SER A 545 8.66 18.78 -8.36
CA SER A 545 9.95 19.21 -8.89
C SER A 545 10.06 20.74 -9.02
N GLU A 546 8.93 21.44 -9.27
CA GLU A 546 8.91 22.90 -9.45
C GLU A 546 8.67 23.67 -8.15
N ILE A 547 7.89 23.09 -7.21
CA ILE A 547 7.46 23.76 -5.97
C ILE A 547 8.07 23.08 -4.76
N GLY A 548 8.96 23.77 -4.07
CA GLY A 548 9.42 23.43 -2.73
C GLY A 548 8.45 23.96 -1.68
N TYR A 549 7.79 23.08 -0.95
CA TYR A 549 6.87 23.45 0.12
C TYR A 549 7.45 23.09 1.50
N LEU A 550 7.66 24.11 2.35
CA LEU A 550 8.07 23.94 3.73
C LEU A 550 6.87 24.18 4.64
N SER A 551 6.38 23.15 5.30
CA SER A 551 5.24 23.26 6.24
C SER A 551 5.67 23.78 7.61
N GLN A 552 4.72 24.34 8.36
CA GLN A 552 4.95 24.79 9.73
C GLN A 552 5.41 23.66 10.66
N GLU A 553 4.79 22.46 10.53
CA GLU A 553 5.21 21.26 11.24
C GLU A 553 5.98 20.33 10.27
N ASN A 554 7.25 20.07 10.60
CA ASN A 554 8.10 19.21 9.81
C ASN A 554 8.28 17.86 10.50
N LYS A 555 7.66 16.81 9.97
CA LYS A 555 7.88 15.42 10.41
C LYS A 555 9.04 14.81 9.61
N LEU A 556 9.89 14.08 10.29
CA LEU A 556 10.95 13.29 9.66
C LEU A 556 10.52 11.83 9.57
N PHE A 557 11.01 11.16 8.54
CA PHE A 557 10.76 9.73 8.33
C PHE A 557 11.78 8.90 9.10
N SER A 558 11.36 7.71 9.52
CA SER A 558 12.28 6.71 10.07
C SER A 558 13.29 6.29 9.00
N GLY A 559 14.58 6.35 9.32
CA GLY A 559 15.69 6.10 8.43
C GLY A 559 16.93 6.85 8.85
N THR A 560 17.92 6.99 7.99
CA THR A 560 19.12 7.77 8.29
C THR A 560 18.85 9.28 8.09
N LEU A 561 19.73 10.11 8.65
CA LEU A 561 19.70 11.56 8.36
C LEU A 561 19.91 11.82 6.87
N ARG A 562 20.75 11.02 6.21
CA ARG A 562 20.95 11.02 4.75
C ARG A 562 19.62 10.80 4.03
N ASP A 563 18.87 9.75 4.41
CA ASP A 563 17.59 9.43 3.77
C ASP A 563 16.59 10.59 3.90
N ASN A 564 16.60 11.27 5.05
CA ASN A 564 15.75 12.43 5.28
C ASN A 564 16.16 13.66 4.43
N LEU A 565 17.46 13.87 4.23
CA LEU A 565 17.98 15.00 3.42
C LEU A 565 17.82 14.76 1.90
N SER A 566 17.94 13.51 1.46
CA SER A 566 17.79 13.11 0.06
C SER A 566 16.37 12.63 -0.27
N PHE A 567 15.41 12.79 0.64
CA PHE A 567 14.05 12.27 0.47
C PHE A 567 13.40 12.80 -0.82
N ALA A 568 12.99 11.88 -1.69
CA ALA A 568 12.38 12.15 -3.00
C ALA A 568 13.28 12.91 -4.01
N ILE A 569 14.57 13.09 -3.72
CA ILE A 569 15.51 13.77 -4.62
C ILE A 569 16.42 12.71 -5.24
N VAL A 570 16.35 12.54 -6.56
CA VAL A 570 17.11 11.52 -7.29
C VAL A 570 18.52 12.01 -7.57
N GLY A 571 19.52 11.13 -7.40
CA GLY A 571 20.91 11.38 -7.84
C GLY A 571 21.75 12.34 -6.97
N ILE A 572 21.26 12.70 -5.78
CA ILE A 572 22.02 13.58 -4.87
C ILE A 572 23.24 12.85 -4.29
N THR A 573 24.39 13.49 -4.41
CA THR A 573 25.65 13.01 -3.84
C THR A 573 25.86 13.51 -2.40
N ASP A 574 26.72 12.82 -1.63
CA ASP A 574 27.05 13.26 -0.27
C ASP A 574 27.77 14.61 -0.27
N GLU A 575 28.54 14.91 -1.31
CA GLU A 575 29.21 16.18 -1.50
C GLU A 575 28.18 17.33 -1.54
N THR A 576 27.12 17.18 -2.34
CA THR A 576 26.03 18.17 -2.42
C THR A 576 25.31 18.32 -1.08
N ILE A 577 25.00 17.22 -0.39
CA ILE A 577 24.37 17.25 0.93
C ILE A 577 25.26 18.02 1.91
N ILE A 578 26.56 17.74 1.94
CA ILE A 578 27.52 18.40 2.84
C ILE A 578 27.70 19.88 2.49
N GLU A 579 27.78 20.22 1.18
CA GLU A 579 27.91 21.61 0.73
C GLU A 579 26.71 22.46 1.20
N VAL A 580 25.48 22.03 0.90
CA VAL A 580 24.30 22.75 1.34
C VAL A 580 24.16 22.74 2.86
N SER A 581 24.55 21.65 3.54
CA SER A 581 24.58 21.59 5.00
C SER A 581 25.58 22.57 5.63
N LYS A 582 26.70 22.84 4.97
CA LYS A 582 27.62 23.91 5.40
C LYS A 582 26.99 25.29 5.29
N LEU A 583 26.27 25.56 4.19
CA LEU A 583 25.57 26.82 3.99
C LEU A 583 24.50 27.05 5.07
N THR A 584 23.64 26.07 5.32
CA THR A 584 22.55 26.19 6.28
C THR A 584 23.01 26.10 7.75
N GLY A 585 24.24 25.69 8.01
CA GLY A 585 24.73 25.42 9.34
C GLY A 585 24.36 24.03 9.89
N LEU A 586 23.63 23.19 9.12
CA LEU A 586 23.29 21.83 9.51
C LEU A 586 24.52 20.94 9.71
N ILE A 587 25.65 21.31 9.11
CA ILE A 587 26.93 20.60 9.26
C ILE A 587 27.35 20.47 10.73
N LEU A 588 26.99 21.42 11.59
CA LEU A 588 27.28 21.36 13.02
C LEU A 588 26.55 20.19 13.68
N LEU A 589 25.27 19.98 13.32
CA LEU A 589 24.51 18.82 13.78
C LEU A 589 25.11 17.52 13.23
N ILE A 590 25.39 17.46 11.93
CA ILE A 590 25.99 16.26 11.28
C ILE A 590 27.31 15.87 11.98
N SER A 591 28.17 16.86 12.29
CA SER A 591 29.46 16.61 12.93
C SER A 591 29.33 16.22 14.42
N ALA A 592 28.26 16.64 15.09
CA ALA A 592 27.98 16.28 16.48
C ALA A 592 27.39 14.87 16.65
N LEU A 593 26.81 14.32 15.58
CA LEU A 593 26.22 13.00 15.60
C LEU A 593 27.26 11.90 15.42
N PRO A 594 27.22 10.79 16.20
CA PRO A 594 28.27 9.76 16.20
C PRO A 594 28.52 9.10 14.83
N GLN A 595 27.47 8.99 14.01
CA GLN A 595 27.52 8.36 12.68
C GLN A 595 27.33 9.39 11.55
N GLY A 596 27.35 10.69 11.85
CA GLY A 596 27.16 11.75 10.87
C GLY A 596 25.86 11.60 10.07
N LEU A 597 25.95 11.54 8.74
CA LEU A 597 24.81 11.35 7.84
C LEU A 597 24.12 9.98 8.00
N ASP A 598 24.80 8.96 8.47
CA ASP A 598 24.26 7.60 8.65
C ASP A 598 23.57 7.42 10.02
N THR A 599 23.49 8.49 10.81
CA THR A 599 22.76 8.47 12.10
C THR A 599 21.29 8.16 11.87
N ILE A 600 20.78 7.17 12.61
CA ILE A 600 19.37 6.73 12.51
C ILE A 600 18.48 7.78 13.20
N ILE A 601 17.52 8.27 12.46
CA ILE A 601 16.43 9.13 12.93
C ILE A 601 15.21 8.24 13.15
N PRO A 602 14.66 8.14 14.36
CA PRO A 602 13.45 7.38 14.63
C PRO A 602 12.22 8.05 14.01
N GLU A 603 11.09 7.34 13.98
CA GLU A 603 9.80 7.84 13.50
C GLU A 603 9.44 9.19 14.15
N GLY A 604 8.96 10.14 13.32
CA GLY A 604 8.63 11.49 13.78
C GLY A 604 9.82 12.35 14.18
N GLY A 605 11.06 11.82 14.13
CA GLY A 605 12.27 12.56 14.47
C GLY A 605 12.40 12.88 15.96
N GLU A 606 12.00 11.98 16.87
CA GLU A 606 12.03 12.23 18.31
C GLU A 606 13.43 12.51 18.88
N SER A 607 14.49 12.05 18.19
CA SER A 607 15.89 12.27 18.59
C SER A 607 16.43 13.66 18.28
N VAL A 608 15.69 14.52 17.57
CA VAL A 608 16.11 15.86 17.16
C VAL A 608 15.11 16.92 17.63
N SER A 609 15.64 18.11 18.00
CA SER A 609 14.79 19.22 18.45
C SER A 609 13.91 19.78 17.31
N GLY A 610 12.86 20.54 17.67
CA GLY A 610 11.97 21.19 16.69
C GLY A 610 12.73 22.09 15.71
N GLY A 611 13.70 22.88 16.22
CA GLY A 611 14.55 23.72 15.37
C GLY A 611 15.45 22.90 14.43
N GLN A 612 15.98 21.76 14.92
CA GLN A 612 16.79 20.86 14.09
C GLN A 612 15.93 20.20 13.00
N LYS A 613 14.70 19.75 13.31
CA LYS A 613 13.74 19.23 12.29
C LYS A 613 13.49 20.26 11.20
N GLN A 614 13.27 21.50 11.60
CA GLN A 614 13.02 22.60 10.68
C GLN A 614 14.25 22.91 9.82
N LEU A 615 15.47 22.87 10.42
CA LEU A 615 16.72 23.04 9.69
C LEU A 615 16.97 21.91 8.69
N ILE A 616 16.70 20.65 9.06
CA ILE A 616 16.79 19.51 8.15
C ILE A 616 15.82 19.67 6.97
N ALA A 617 14.57 20.04 7.24
CA ALA A 617 13.55 20.23 6.19
C ALA A 617 13.91 21.39 5.25
N LEU A 618 14.43 22.52 5.78
CA LEU A 618 14.89 23.64 4.97
C LEU A 618 16.11 23.25 4.11
N THR A 619 17.09 22.53 4.71
CA THR A 619 18.27 22.07 3.99
C THR A 619 17.87 21.13 2.84
N ARG A 620 16.95 20.19 3.08
CA ARG A 620 16.39 19.32 2.03
C ARG A 620 15.75 20.12 0.89
N MET A 621 14.97 21.14 1.19
CA MET A 621 14.34 22.00 0.20
C MET A 621 15.38 22.76 -0.64
N LEU A 622 16.45 23.27 -0.04
CA LEU A 622 17.54 23.94 -0.75
C LEU A 622 18.33 22.96 -1.63
N ILE A 623 18.51 21.71 -1.18
CA ILE A 623 19.11 20.65 -2.00
C ILE A 623 18.26 20.39 -3.25
N ALA A 624 16.92 20.38 -3.11
CA ALA A 624 16.01 20.12 -4.24
C ALA A 624 16.05 21.24 -5.30
N SER A 625 16.48 22.46 -4.95
CA SER A 625 16.64 23.60 -5.86
C SER A 625 15.39 23.93 -6.70
N ASN A 626 14.19 23.81 -6.10
CA ASN A 626 12.91 24.11 -6.77
C ASN A 626 12.85 25.55 -7.27
N ASN A 627 12.10 25.81 -8.35
CA ASN A 627 11.94 27.14 -8.94
C ASN A 627 11.01 28.05 -8.12
N ILE A 628 10.08 27.46 -7.37
CA ILE A 628 9.15 28.17 -6.49
C ILE A 628 9.32 27.66 -5.06
N LEU A 629 9.49 28.54 -4.11
CA LEU A 629 9.61 28.25 -2.69
C LEU A 629 8.40 28.79 -1.94
N LEU A 630 7.63 27.90 -1.33
CA LEU A 630 6.48 28.25 -0.48
C LEU A 630 6.84 27.89 0.97
N LEU A 631 7.07 28.90 1.80
CA LEU A 631 7.62 28.76 3.14
C LEU A 631 6.57 29.15 4.19
N ASP A 632 6.14 28.21 5.01
CA ASP A 632 5.19 28.44 6.10
C ASP A 632 5.95 28.52 7.44
N GLU A 633 6.17 29.71 7.94
CA GLU A 633 6.91 30.03 9.16
C GLU A 633 8.30 29.33 9.24
N PRO A 634 9.21 29.57 8.28
CA PRO A 634 10.42 28.79 8.09
C PRO A 634 11.40 28.81 9.26
N THR A 635 11.25 29.72 10.22
CA THR A 635 12.16 29.86 11.39
C THR A 635 11.43 29.83 12.74
N ALA A 636 10.16 29.33 12.79
CA ALA A 636 9.31 29.40 13.99
C ALA A 636 9.96 28.76 15.24
N SER A 637 10.65 27.64 15.08
CA SER A 637 11.26 26.86 16.17
C SER A 637 12.76 27.13 16.37
N MET A 638 13.32 28.20 15.77
CA MET A 638 14.75 28.51 15.81
C MET A 638 15.07 29.65 16.75
N ASP A 639 16.26 29.56 17.33
CA ASP A 639 16.85 30.71 18.11
C ASP A 639 17.24 31.86 17.17
N GLU A 640 17.40 33.05 17.74
CA GLU A 640 17.66 34.28 16.98
C GLU A 640 18.97 34.22 16.18
N LYS A 641 20.01 33.53 16.69
CA LYS A 641 21.29 33.39 15.99
C LYS A 641 21.15 32.53 14.74
N THR A 642 20.51 31.38 14.90
CA THR A 642 20.22 30.45 13.76
C THR A 642 19.31 31.13 12.76
N GLU A 643 18.29 31.84 13.21
CA GLU A 643 17.39 32.61 12.34
C GLU A 643 18.12 33.63 11.49
N ARG A 644 18.94 34.50 12.13
CA ARG A 644 19.75 35.50 11.43
C ARG A 644 20.68 34.85 10.39
N HIS A 645 21.34 33.75 10.75
CA HIS A 645 22.19 33.02 9.83
C HIS A 645 21.39 32.54 8.61
N LEU A 646 20.24 31.89 8.83
CA LEU A 646 19.40 31.39 7.74
C LEU A 646 18.84 32.49 6.83
N ILE A 647 18.47 33.65 7.40
CA ILE A 647 18.07 34.81 6.61
C ILE A 647 19.20 35.22 5.64
N GLN A 648 20.45 35.26 6.12
CA GLN A 648 21.60 35.55 5.26
C GLN A 648 21.79 34.47 4.20
N VAL A 649 21.69 33.19 4.56
CA VAL A 649 21.78 32.07 3.61
C VAL A 649 20.71 32.21 2.54
N LEU A 650 19.45 32.37 2.90
CA LEU A 650 18.34 32.54 1.94
C LEU A 650 18.59 33.74 1.03
N LYS A 651 19.05 34.86 1.56
CA LYS A 651 19.34 36.07 0.78
C LYS A 651 20.41 35.86 -0.31
N HIS A 652 21.42 35.00 -0.03
CA HIS A 652 22.49 34.71 -0.96
C HIS A 652 22.25 33.50 -1.85
N THR A 653 21.44 32.55 -1.41
CA THR A 653 21.23 31.26 -2.13
C THR A 653 20.06 31.34 -3.11
N ILE A 654 19.03 32.16 -2.81
CA ILE A 654 17.86 32.30 -3.65
C ILE A 654 18.23 33.05 -4.92
N LYS A 655 18.04 32.39 -6.07
CA LYS A 655 18.33 32.95 -7.40
C LYS A 655 17.35 34.08 -7.76
N GLU A 656 17.75 35.00 -8.63
CA GLU A 656 16.87 36.10 -9.07
C GLU A 656 15.56 35.61 -9.66
N LYS A 657 15.59 34.57 -10.51
CA LYS A 657 14.41 33.99 -11.15
C LYS A 657 13.60 33.04 -10.25
N GLN A 658 14.10 32.70 -9.09
CA GLN A 658 13.41 31.79 -8.16
C GLN A 658 12.32 32.58 -7.40
N THR A 659 11.07 32.18 -7.54
CA THR A 659 9.92 32.79 -6.86
C THR A 659 9.89 32.34 -5.40
N MET A 660 9.62 33.25 -4.45
CA MET A 660 9.53 32.92 -3.03
C MET A 660 8.31 33.54 -2.38
N VAL A 661 7.50 32.72 -1.72
CA VAL A 661 6.37 33.17 -0.90
C VAL A 661 6.57 32.72 0.53
N ILE A 662 6.65 33.65 1.46
CA ILE A 662 6.88 33.40 2.89
C ILE A 662 5.66 33.79 3.70
N VAL A 663 5.09 32.87 4.45
CA VAL A 663 4.14 33.19 5.52
C VAL A 663 4.95 33.37 6.79
N THR A 664 4.80 34.51 7.44
CA THR A 664 5.55 34.79 8.68
C THR A 664 4.86 35.82 9.57
N HIS A 665 5.11 35.69 10.86
CA HIS A 665 4.84 36.69 11.89
C HIS A 665 6.13 37.41 12.36
N LYS A 666 7.31 37.01 11.88
CA LYS A 666 8.60 37.52 12.29
C LYS A 666 9.08 38.66 11.39
N PRO A 667 9.29 39.90 11.96
CA PRO A 667 9.74 41.04 11.17
C PRO A 667 11.08 40.84 10.45
N ALA A 668 11.97 40.01 11.03
CA ALA A 668 13.29 39.74 10.46
C ALA A 668 13.23 39.12 9.07
N LEU A 669 12.26 38.24 8.80
CA LEU A 669 12.05 37.58 7.51
C LEU A 669 11.54 38.55 6.44
N LEU A 670 10.94 39.69 6.81
CA LEU A 670 10.51 40.71 5.84
C LEU A 670 11.69 41.37 5.12
N SER A 671 12.92 41.20 5.62
CA SER A 671 14.12 41.65 4.92
C SER A 671 14.40 40.88 3.61
N LEU A 672 13.76 39.72 3.41
CA LEU A 672 13.92 38.86 2.24
C LEU A 672 12.92 39.16 1.11
N VAL A 673 11.95 40.06 1.33
CA VAL A 673 10.83 40.28 0.41
C VAL A 673 10.71 41.73 0.01
N ASP A 674 10.13 41.95 -1.16
CA ASP A 674 9.88 43.28 -1.77
C ASP A 674 8.41 43.66 -1.72
N ARG A 675 7.49 42.67 -1.57
CA ARG A 675 6.04 42.87 -1.55
C ARG A 675 5.42 42.15 -0.36
N ILE A 676 4.39 42.74 0.21
CA ILE A 676 3.65 42.16 1.33
C ILE A 676 2.16 42.09 1.01
N ILE A 677 1.57 40.95 1.23
CA ILE A 677 0.14 40.70 1.16
C ILE A 677 -0.40 40.54 2.58
N VAL A 678 -1.40 41.34 2.92
CA VAL A 678 -2.08 41.28 4.23
C VAL A 678 -3.39 40.55 4.08
N LEU A 679 -3.51 39.41 4.79
CA LEU A 679 -4.76 38.67 4.87
C LEU A 679 -5.51 39.02 6.16
N THR A 680 -6.75 39.50 5.99
CA THR A 680 -7.66 39.82 7.11
C THR A 680 -9.05 39.32 6.79
N SER A 681 -9.72 38.70 7.75
CA SER A 681 -11.08 38.18 7.57
C SER A 681 -11.24 37.29 6.31
N HIS A 682 -10.22 36.46 6.05
CA HIS A 682 -10.21 35.48 4.95
C HIS A 682 -10.07 36.07 3.53
N THR A 683 -9.80 37.36 3.41
CA THR A 683 -9.61 38.07 2.13
C THR A 683 -8.26 38.80 2.10
N ILE A 684 -7.82 39.25 0.92
CA ILE A 684 -6.67 40.14 0.77
C ILE A 684 -7.14 41.55 1.11
N ALA A 685 -6.66 42.05 2.25
CA ALA A 685 -6.98 43.42 2.67
C ALA A 685 -6.03 44.45 2.08
N MET A 686 -4.76 44.08 1.84
CA MET A 686 -3.75 44.94 1.23
C MET A 686 -2.74 44.09 0.47
N ASP A 687 -2.29 44.60 -0.66
CA ASP A 687 -1.31 43.96 -1.53
C ASP A 687 -0.48 45.05 -2.21
N ASP A 688 0.72 45.34 -1.69
CA ASP A 688 1.56 46.44 -2.16
C ASP A 688 3.03 46.19 -1.82
N THR A 689 3.91 47.13 -2.19
CA THR A 689 5.32 47.11 -1.82
C THR A 689 5.49 47.05 -0.31
N LYS A 690 6.59 46.46 0.12
CA LYS A 690 6.88 46.32 1.55
C LYS A 690 6.81 47.65 2.31
N GLU A 691 7.36 48.71 1.75
CA GLU A 691 7.40 50.04 2.35
C GLU A 691 5.99 50.59 2.61
N ASN A 692 5.11 50.54 1.59
CA ASN A 692 3.75 51.03 1.70
C ASN A 692 2.92 50.27 2.73
N VAL A 693 3.04 48.95 2.74
CA VAL A 693 2.30 48.11 3.70
C VAL A 693 2.78 48.36 5.14
N LEU A 694 4.10 48.45 5.37
CA LEU A 694 4.63 48.69 6.72
C LEU A 694 4.21 50.06 7.25
N GLN A 695 4.21 51.12 6.40
CA GLN A 695 3.72 52.43 6.76
C GLN A 695 2.22 52.42 7.13
N ALA A 696 1.42 51.75 6.35
CA ALA A 696 -0.02 51.63 6.59
C ALA A 696 -0.33 50.88 7.90
N LEU A 697 0.41 49.77 8.19
CA LEU A 697 0.26 49.05 9.41
C LEU A 697 0.67 49.87 10.64
N GLN A 698 1.75 50.65 10.56
CA GLN A 698 2.17 51.56 11.61
C GLN A 698 1.12 52.61 11.88
N GLN A 699 0.56 53.24 10.83
CA GLN A 699 -0.48 54.27 11.00
C GLN A 699 -1.75 53.71 11.62
N ASN A 700 -2.16 52.48 11.24
CA ASN A 700 -3.30 51.81 11.85
C ASN A 700 -3.08 51.47 13.31
N ALA A 701 -1.88 51.00 13.71
CA ALA A 701 -1.52 50.74 15.09
C ALA A 701 -1.57 52.02 15.95
N LEU A 702 -1.08 53.16 15.43
CA LEU A 702 -1.14 54.48 16.07
C LEU A 702 -2.58 55.01 16.23
N LYS A 703 -3.45 54.75 15.24
CA LYS A 703 -4.88 55.09 15.33
C LYS A 703 -5.60 54.28 16.40
N GLN A 704 -5.33 53.00 16.50
CA GLN A 704 -5.92 52.08 17.53
C GLN A 704 -5.50 52.49 18.92
N GLN A 705 -4.22 52.83 19.13
CA GLN A 705 -3.74 53.34 20.43
C GLN A 705 -4.42 54.64 20.88
N LYS A 706 -4.78 55.53 19.91
CA LYS A 706 -5.51 56.78 20.19
C LYS A 706 -7.00 56.59 20.47
N VAL A 707 -7.58 55.46 20.10
CA VAL A 707 -9.00 55.13 20.35
C VAL A 707 -9.19 54.41 21.67
N THR A 708 -8.10 53.80 22.22
CA THR A 708 -8.10 53.06 23.49
C THR A 708 -7.65 53.92 24.68
N GLN A 709 -7.18 55.13 24.45
CA GLN A 709 -6.97 56.19 25.45
C GLN A 709 -8.18 57.17 25.46
#